data_cd40f162920298905b602a5f5012ed8e
#
_entry.id   cd40f162920298905b602a5f5012ed8e
#
_cell.length_a   1.000
_cell.length_b   1.000
_cell.length_c   1.000
_cell.angle_alpha   90.00
_cell.angle_beta   90.00
_cell.angle_gamma   90.00
#
_symmetry.space_group_name_H-M   'P 1'
#
loop_
_entity.id
_entity.type
_entity.pdbx_description
1 polymer ?
#
loop_
_entity_poly.entity_id
_entity_poly.type
_entity_poly.pdbx_seq_one_letter_code
_entity_poly.pdbx_strand_id
1 'polypeptide(L)'
;MEQQNITAVKGIGEKTAKLFQKIGVETVEELLHYYPRAYDEFKEPQPIAELKEDTIAAVSGILAKTADVVRYGARLQVTTAGLRDSGGTLALAWYNMPYLRGTLKAGERFIFRGRVVKKRGRLTMEQPEIYRPEQYAKVVSSMQPVYGQTKGLGNKTIAKAVTEALTMRQMEREYLPAGLREKYGLAEINYALEHIHFPANREELMFSRKRLVFDEFFMFLMSVRLLKDKKEDKKSAYPFTFSGEMASVEERLPYALTGAQKKVIREVYADLSGGHIMTRLIQGDVGSGKTIVAILALLQAAANGYQGALMVPTEVLARQHYESMTELFASLGITYRPVLLTGSMTAKEKRLARESIENHEADIVIGTHALIQEKVVYDNLALVITDEQHRFGVAQREMLSKKGGEPNVLVMSATPIPRTLAIILYGDLDISIIDELPANRQPIKNCVVNREFRPNAYRFIENEVRAGRQAYVICPMVEPSEMLEAENVIDYTEELRRALSPSIRVEYLHGKMKGKEKNAIMEAFAANEIHVLVSTTVIEVGINVPNATVMMIENAERFGLAQLHQLRGRVGRGKDQSYCIMVNASGEEDAGKRLDILNKSNDGFYIASEDLKLRGPGDLFGVRQSGDLEFHLADIFADADILKAVSDEVKKLMDKDPLLEAEENQELKRKMNGYLERGWEKVNL
;
A
#
# COMPACT_ATOMS: atom_id res chain seq x y z
N MET A 1 17.25 -18.44 -24.47
CA MET A 1 17.17 -19.91 -24.23
C MET A 1 15.73 -20.32 -24.44
N GLU A 2 15.45 -21.39 -25.20
CA GLU A 2 14.09 -21.91 -25.32
C GLU A 2 13.61 -22.33 -23.93
N GLN A 3 12.52 -21.76 -23.47
CA GLN A 3 11.89 -22.13 -22.20
C GLN A 3 11.38 -23.57 -22.34
N GLN A 4 11.93 -24.50 -21.59
CA GLN A 4 11.48 -25.88 -21.61
C GLN A 4 10.06 -25.97 -21.05
N ASN A 5 9.13 -26.50 -21.85
CA ASN A 5 7.77 -26.74 -21.43
C ASN A 5 7.74 -27.70 -20.21
N ILE A 6 6.79 -27.50 -19.30
CA ILE A 6 6.65 -28.30 -18.07
C ILE A 6 6.47 -29.80 -18.34
N THR A 7 6.00 -30.20 -19.52
CA THR A 7 5.90 -31.60 -19.93
C THR A 7 7.24 -32.32 -20.08
N ALA A 8 8.36 -31.57 -20.13
CA ALA A 8 9.70 -32.13 -20.09
C ALA A 8 10.05 -32.76 -18.73
N VAL A 9 9.36 -32.33 -17.65
CA VAL A 9 9.57 -32.90 -16.31
C VAL A 9 9.03 -34.28 -16.22
N LYS A 10 9.87 -35.24 -15.80
CA LYS A 10 9.51 -36.67 -15.69
C LYS A 10 8.27 -36.86 -14.79
N GLY A 11 7.24 -37.45 -15.36
CA GLY A 11 5.97 -37.72 -14.67
C GLY A 11 4.89 -36.67 -14.88
N ILE A 12 5.15 -35.63 -15.66
CA ILE A 12 4.15 -34.64 -16.06
C ILE A 12 3.72 -34.93 -17.52
N GLY A 13 2.54 -35.51 -17.67
CA GLY A 13 1.87 -35.65 -18.98
C GLY A 13 0.92 -34.46 -19.23
N GLU A 14 0.36 -34.41 -20.46
CA GLU A 14 -0.55 -33.28 -20.86
C GLU A 14 -1.70 -33.00 -19.89
N LYS A 15 -2.29 -34.05 -19.27
CA LYS A 15 -3.37 -33.88 -18.29
C LYS A 15 -2.88 -33.14 -17.01
N THR A 16 -1.68 -33.48 -16.56
CA THR A 16 -1.07 -32.88 -15.36
C THR A 16 -0.56 -31.46 -15.68
N ALA A 17 0.00 -31.25 -16.87
CA ALA A 17 0.41 -29.93 -17.35
C ALA A 17 -0.76 -28.92 -17.34
N LYS A 18 -1.96 -29.33 -17.78
CA LYS A 18 -3.17 -28.50 -17.69
C LYS A 18 -3.57 -28.13 -16.25
N LEU A 19 -3.19 -28.94 -15.25
CA LEU A 19 -3.41 -28.60 -13.85
C LEU A 19 -2.37 -27.60 -13.33
N PHE A 20 -1.13 -27.71 -13.80
CA PHE A 20 -0.09 -26.71 -13.52
C PHE A 20 -0.41 -25.34 -14.15
N GLN A 21 -0.95 -25.31 -15.37
CA GLN A 21 -1.44 -24.06 -15.99
C GLN A 21 -2.48 -23.33 -15.14
N LYS A 22 -3.33 -24.03 -14.38
CA LYS A 22 -4.31 -23.40 -13.48
C LYS A 22 -3.68 -22.67 -12.29
N ILE A 23 -2.44 -22.95 -11.99
CA ILE A 23 -1.65 -22.28 -10.96
C ILE A 23 -0.57 -21.36 -11.55
N GLY A 24 -0.66 -21.06 -12.86
CA GLY A 24 0.25 -20.14 -13.55
C GLY A 24 1.60 -20.75 -13.89
N VAL A 25 1.73 -22.09 -14.01
CA VAL A 25 3.00 -22.76 -14.29
C VAL A 25 2.91 -23.51 -15.62
N GLU A 26 3.66 -23.07 -16.62
CA GLU A 26 3.71 -23.65 -17.97
C GLU A 26 5.11 -24.17 -18.36
N THR A 27 6.15 -23.66 -17.70
CA THR A 27 7.54 -23.96 -17.98
C THR A 27 8.28 -24.53 -16.77
N VAL A 28 9.42 -25.15 -17.00
CA VAL A 28 10.30 -25.65 -15.93
C VAL A 28 10.82 -24.51 -15.08
N GLU A 29 11.13 -23.35 -15.69
CA GLU A 29 11.61 -22.16 -15.00
C GLU A 29 10.52 -21.60 -14.05
N GLU A 30 9.27 -21.49 -14.52
CA GLU A 30 8.14 -21.04 -13.68
C GLU A 30 7.87 -22.02 -12.54
N LEU A 31 8.07 -23.32 -12.73
CA LEU A 31 7.96 -24.29 -11.66
C LEU A 31 9.01 -24.09 -10.56
N LEU A 32 10.24 -23.76 -10.92
CA LEU A 32 11.32 -23.48 -9.98
C LEU A 32 11.16 -22.12 -9.25
N HIS A 33 10.33 -21.24 -9.80
CA HIS A 33 9.95 -19.98 -9.15
C HIS A 33 8.55 -20.06 -8.47
N TYR A 34 7.92 -21.23 -8.48
CA TYR A 34 6.69 -21.48 -7.73
C TYR A 34 7.03 -21.86 -6.29
N TYR A 35 7.28 -20.88 -5.45
CA TYR A 35 7.80 -21.08 -4.10
C TYR A 35 6.78 -21.67 -3.13
N PRO A 36 7.23 -22.42 -2.10
CA PRO A 36 6.35 -22.91 -1.03
C PRO A 36 5.74 -21.73 -0.24
N ARG A 37 4.45 -21.88 0.10
CA ARG A 37 3.73 -20.91 0.98
C ARG A 37 4.08 -21.07 2.45
N ALA A 38 4.44 -22.28 2.85
CA ALA A 38 4.78 -22.64 4.21
C ALA A 38 5.67 -23.88 4.20
N TYR A 39 6.23 -24.20 5.34
CA TYR A 39 7.02 -25.42 5.54
C TYR A 39 6.46 -26.20 6.71
N ASP A 40 6.32 -27.50 6.50
CA ASP A 40 5.89 -28.46 7.50
C ASP A 40 7.14 -29.08 8.17
N GLU A 41 7.38 -28.73 9.43
CA GLU A 41 8.55 -29.17 10.19
C GLU A 41 8.30 -30.51 10.84
N PHE A 42 9.09 -31.52 10.45
CA PHE A 42 9.01 -32.86 11.01
C PHE A 42 9.87 -32.96 12.27
N LYS A 43 9.21 -32.82 13.42
CA LYS A 43 9.85 -32.89 14.74
C LYS A 43 10.05 -34.31 15.20
N GLU A 44 11.01 -34.52 16.13
CA GLU A 44 11.17 -35.78 16.82
C GLU A 44 9.85 -36.25 17.47
N PRO A 45 9.58 -37.57 17.46
CA PRO A 45 8.40 -38.10 18.14
C PRO A 45 8.45 -37.81 19.65
N GLN A 46 7.37 -37.23 20.18
CA GLN A 46 7.25 -36.92 21.60
C GLN A 46 6.40 -37.97 22.34
N PRO A 47 6.58 -38.13 23.67
CA PRO A 47 5.76 -39.02 24.50
C PRO A 47 4.30 -38.61 24.52
N ILE A 48 3.38 -39.59 24.62
CA ILE A 48 1.93 -39.34 24.71
C ILE A 48 1.58 -38.41 25.88
N ALA A 49 2.31 -38.51 26.99
CA ALA A 49 2.09 -37.67 28.18
C ALA A 49 2.36 -36.18 27.96
N GLU A 50 3.14 -35.80 26.93
CA GLU A 50 3.53 -34.41 26.63
C GLU A 50 2.64 -33.76 25.56
N LEU A 51 1.68 -34.52 25.00
CA LEU A 51 0.81 -34.02 23.94
C LEU A 51 -0.09 -32.88 24.42
N LYS A 52 -0.17 -31.85 23.62
CA LYS A 52 -1.07 -30.71 23.84
C LYS A 52 -2.20 -30.73 22.82
N GLU A 53 -3.39 -30.35 23.25
CA GLU A 53 -4.56 -30.18 22.40
C GLU A 53 -4.27 -29.10 21.32
N ASP A 54 -4.83 -29.30 20.14
CA ASP A 54 -4.72 -28.42 18.98
C ASP A 54 -3.29 -28.25 18.38
N THR A 55 -2.36 -29.14 18.73
CA THR A 55 -1.01 -29.17 18.13
C THR A 55 -0.86 -30.29 17.12
N ILE A 56 0.02 -30.11 16.11
CA ILE A 56 0.50 -31.18 15.24
C ILE A 56 1.69 -31.85 15.95
N ALA A 57 1.58 -33.15 16.20
CA ALA A 57 2.62 -33.91 16.91
C ALA A 57 2.90 -35.22 16.19
N ALA A 58 4.15 -35.71 16.33
CA ALA A 58 4.52 -37.06 15.99
C ALA A 58 4.62 -37.89 17.28
N VAL A 59 4.13 -39.10 17.25
CA VAL A 59 4.13 -40.04 18.39
C VAL A 59 4.60 -41.40 17.95
N SER A 60 5.62 -41.92 18.61
CA SER A 60 6.10 -43.30 18.38
C SER A 60 5.54 -44.23 19.43
N GLY A 61 4.99 -45.36 19.01
CA GLY A 61 4.44 -46.33 19.95
C GLY A 61 4.15 -47.69 19.30
N ILE A 62 3.64 -48.60 20.10
CA ILE A 62 3.22 -49.96 19.69
C ILE A 62 1.69 -50.01 19.63
N LEU A 63 1.13 -50.59 18.60
CA LEU A 63 -0.31 -50.78 18.51
C LEU A 63 -0.76 -51.86 19.52
N ALA A 64 -1.63 -51.46 20.45
CA ALA A 64 -2.15 -52.33 21.50
C ALA A 64 -3.08 -53.42 20.95
N LYS A 65 -3.77 -53.12 19.84
CA LYS A 65 -4.69 -54.00 19.12
C LYS A 65 -4.58 -53.77 17.62
N THR A 66 -4.93 -54.77 16.80
CA THR A 66 -5.16 -54.54 15.38
C THR A 66 -6.29 -53.55 15.18
N ALA A 67 -6.18 -52.68 14.18
CA ALA A 67 -7.17 -51.64 13.93
C ALA A 67 -8.57 -52.22 13.70
N ASP A 68 -9.57 -51.63 14.34
CA ASP A 68 -10.98 -52.01 14.21
C ASP A 68 -11.68 -51.08 13.22
N VAL A 69 -12.63 -51.65 12.43
CA VAL A 69 -13.43 -50.87 11.47
C VAL A 69 -14.91 -50.92 11.92
N VAL A 70 -15.45 -49.76 12.22
CA VAL A 70 -16.86 -49.57 12.58
C VAL A 70 -17.58 -48.84 11.46
N ARG A 71 -18.73 -49.36 11.03
CA ARG A 71 -19.60 -48.75 10.01
C ARG A 71 -20.71 -47.94 10.69
N TYR A 72 -20.84 -46.68 10.31
CA TYR A 72 -21.91 -45.79 10.71
C TYR A 72 -22.80 -45.48 9.51
N GLY A 73 -23.87 -46.28 9.34
CA GLY A 73 -24.75 -46.19 8.17
C GLY A 73 -24.08 -46.59 6.86
N ALA A 74 -24.68 -46.17 5.73
CA ALA A 74 -24.22 -46.58 4.40
C ALA A 74 -22.97 -45.85 3.86
N ARG A 75 -22.60 -44.69 4.43
CA ARG A 75 -21.60 -43.79 3.83
C ARG A 75 -20.34 -43.55 4.68
N LEU A 76 -20.36 -43.90 5.97
CA LEU A 76 -19.25 -43.61 6.86
C LEU A 76 -18.66 -44.85 7.48
N GLN A 77 -17.39 -45.12 7.26
CA GLN A 77 -16.61 -46.15 7.93
C GLN A 77 -15.51 -45.45 8.76
N VAL A 78 -15.36 -45.82 10.04
CA VAL A 78 -14.33 -45.32 10.91
C VAL A 78 -13.39 -46.44 11.29
N THR A 79 -12.12 -46.31 10.92
CA THR A 79 -11.06 -47.22 11.39
C THR A 79 -10.44 -46.59 12.64
N THR A 80 -10.38 -47.36 13.73
CA THR A 80 -9.82 -46.90 15.02
C THR A 80 -8.68 -47.81 15.43
N ALA A 81 -7.68 -47.21 16.08
CA ALA A 81 -6.58 -47.98 16.70
C ALA A 81 -6.15 -47.30 18.03
N GLY A 82 -5.49 -48.02 18.86
CA GLY A 82 -4.88 -47.53 20.10
C GLY A 82 -3.36 -47.64 20.04
N LEU A 83 -2.68 -46.51 20.09
CA LEU A 83 -1.22 -46.44 20.20
C LEU A 83 -0.82 -46.34 21.66
N ARG A 84 0.17 -47.16 22.07
CA ARG A 84 0.69 -47.20 23.43
C ARG A 84 2.21 -46.91 23.45
N ASP A 85 2.61 -46.06 24.33
CA ASP A 85 4.02 -45.83 24.71
C ASP A 85 4.22 -45.98 26.25
N SER A 86 5.36 -45.59 26.77
CA SER A 86 5.65 -45.59 28.20
C SER A 86 4.82 -44.54 29.00
N GLY A 87 4.28 -43.53 28.34
CA GLY A 87 3.57 -42.42 28.94
C GLY A 87 2.04 -42.53 28.89
N GLY A 88 1.49 -43.48 28.12
CA GLY A 88 0.04 -43.60 28.03
C GLY A 88 -0.50 -44.28 26.80
N THR A 89 -1.78 -44.02 26.51
CA THR A 89 -2.46 -44.55 25.31
C THR A 89 -3.14 -43.42 24.55
N LEU A 90 -2.88 -43.31 23.24
CA LEU A 90 -3.47 -42.35 22.32
C LEU A 90 -4.47 -43.04 21.40
N ALA A 91 -5.66 -42.52 21.28
CA ALA A 91 -6.65 -42.97 20.32
C ALA A 91 -6.33 -42.41 18.93
N LEU A 92 -6.46 -43.28 17.90
CA LEU A 92 -6.25 -42.92 16.50
C LEU A 92 -7.54 -43.20 15.73
N ALA A 93 -7.92 -42.31 14.80
CA ALA A 93 -9.13 -42.47 14.01
C ALA A 93 -8.91 -42.03 12.54
N TRP A 94 -9.38 -42.85 11.59
CA TRP A 94 -9.41 -42.56 10.16
C TRP A 94 -10.82 -42.78 9.61
N TYR A 95 -11.23 -41.89 8.72
CA TYR A 95 -12.54 -41.96 8.07
C TYR A 95 -12.42 -42.51 6.66
N ASN A 96 -13.29 -43.49 6.32
CA ASN A 96 -13.36 -44.17 5.00
C ASN A 96 -12.05 -44.81 4.55
N MET A 97 -11.25 -45.33 5.50
CA MET A 97 -10.00 -46.07 5.23
C MET A 97 -10.01 -47.49 5.83
N PRO A 98 -10.95 -48.39 5.44
CA PRO A 98 -11.04 -49.73 6.05
C PRO A 98 -9.84 -50.64 5.75
N TYR A 99 -9.10 -50.36 4.68
CA TYR A 99 -7.90 -51.09 4.30
C TYR A 99 -6.77 -51.04 5.33
N LEU A 100 -6.77 -50.00 6.19
CA LEU A 100 -5.77 -49.87 7.25
C LEU A 100 -5.79 -51.00 8.26
N ARG A 101 -6.91 -51.72 8.40
CA ARG A 101 -6.98 -52.96 9.25
C ARG A 101 -5.97 -54.01 8.82
N GLY A 102 -5.69 -54.10 7.51
CA GLY A 102 -4.68 -55.07 6.99
C GLY A 102 -3.23 -54.60 7.29
N THR A 103 -3.01 -53.30 7.44
CA THR A 103 -1.69 -52.70 7.64
C THR A 103 -1.33 -52.49 9.09
N LEU A 104 -2.32 -52.11 9.93
CA LEU A 104 -2.12 -51.77 11.33
C LEU A 104 -2.41 -52.95 12.25
N LYS A 105 -1.39 -53.77 12.50
CA LYS A 105 -1.48 -54.99 13.29
C LYS A 105 -0.99 -54.81 14.72
N ALA A 106 -1.59 -55.54 15.66
CA ALA A 106 -1.17 -55.53 17.05
C ALA A 106 0.31 -55.93 17.20
N GLY A 107 1.00 -55.27 18.11
CA GLY A 107 2.41 -55.51 18.42
C GLY A 107 3.43 -54.84 17.48
N GLU A 108 2.99 -54.25 16.37
CA GLU A 108 3.87 -53.51 15.47
C GLU A 108 4.11 -52.07 15.94
N ARG A 109 5.34 -51.58 15.71
CA ARG A 109 5.72 -50.19 16.04
C ARG A 109 5.52 -49.31 14.84
N PHE A 110 4.86 -48.15 15.08
CA PHE A 110 4.64 -47.12 14.09
C PHE A 110 4.92 -45.72 14.70
N ILE A 111 5.09 -44.75 13.84
CA ILE A 111 5.03 -43.32 14.17
C ILE A 111 3.81 -42.72 13.49
N PHE A 112 2.95 -42.09 14.28
CA PHE A 112 1.78 -41.38 13.80
C PHE A 112 1.99 -39.88 13.95
N ARG A 113 1.71 -39.14 12.88
CA ARG A 113 1.84 -37.70 12.87
C ARG A 113 0.52 -37.06 12.45
N GLY A 114 -0.01 -36.16 13.27
CA GLY A 114 -1.27 -35.49 12.98
C GLY A 114 -1.67 -34.52 14.07
N ARG A 115 -2.83 -33.89 13.87
CA ARG A 115 -3.40 -32.97 14.86
C ARG A 115 -3.98 -33.72 16.03
N VAL A 116 -3.59 -33.29 17.21
CA VAL A 116 -4.09 -33.84 18.49
C VAL A 116 -5.36 -33.06 18.88
N VAL A 117 -6.48 -33.77 19.06
CA VAL A 117 -7.75 -33.18 19.48
C VAL A 117 -8.26 -33.87 20.72
N LYS A 118 -9.06 -33.19 21.55
CA LYS A 118 -9.67 -33.81 22.72
C LYS A 118 -11.11 -34.22 22.42
N LYS A 119 -11.40 -35.52 22.46
CA LYS A 119 -12.75 -36.06 22.28
C LYS A 119 -13.20 -36.81 23.52
N ARG A 120 -14.36 -36.43 24.10
CA ARG A 120 -14.93 -37.05 25.31
C ARG A 120 -13.91 -37.19 26.46
N GLY A 121 -13.07 -36.13 26.62
CA GLY A 121 -12.06 -36.09 27.68
C GLY A 121 -10.75 -36.85 27.38
N ARG A 122 -10.61 -37.50 26.21
CA ARG A 122 -9.40 -38.23 25.81
C ARG A 122 -8.73 -37.59 24.61
N LEU A 123 -7.40 -37.58 24.63
CA LEU A 123 -6.62 -37.13 23.46
C LEU A 123 -6.77 -38.17 22.34
N THR A 124 -7.05 -37.67 21.16
CA THR A 124 -7.26 -38.48 19.94
C THR A 124 -6.51 -37.79 18.79
N MET A 125 -5.91 -38.55 17.93
CA MET A 125 -5.31 -38.04 16.68
C MET A 125 -6.20 -38.46 15.51
N GLU A 126 -6.68 -37.47 14.75
CA GLU A 126 -7.58 -37.70 13.62
C GLU A 126 -6.83 -37.70 12.30
N GLN A 127 -7.13 -38.64 11.44
CA GLN A 127 -6.50 -38.77 10.11
C GLN A 127 -4.96 -38.68 10.14
N PRO A 128 -4.27 -39.27 11.17
CA PRO A 128 -2.83 -39.17 11.22
C PRO A 128 -2.16 -39.83 10.01
N GLU A 129 -1.05 -39.22 9.59
CA GLU A 129 -0.10 -39.87 8.69
C GLU A 129 0.58 -41.04 9.42
N ILE A 130 0.88 -42.09 8.68
CA ILE A 130 1.41 -43.37 9.20
C ILE A 130 2.80 -43.56 8.63
N TYR A 131 3.77 -43.72 9.53
CA TYR A 131 5.16 -43.96 9.16
C TYR A 131 5.70 -45.22 9.85
N ARG A 132 6.56 -45.96 9.14
CA ARG A 132 7.48 -46.89 9.78
C ARG A 132 8.65 -46.08 10.38
N PRO A 133 9.28 -46.54 11.49
CA PRO A 133 10.39 -45.83 12.11
C PRO A 133 11.49 -45.47 11.10
N GLU A 134 11.86 -46.37 10.19
CA GLU A 134 12.90 -46.10 9.18
C GLU A 134 12.47 -45.08 8.14
N GLN A 135 11.18 -44.95 7.86
CA GLN A 135 10.63 -43.97 6.95
C GLN A 135 10.61 -42.56 7.61
N TYR A 136 10.23 -42.53 8.89
CA TYR A 136 10.20 -41.29 9.64
C TYR A 136 11.59 -40.72 9.91
N ALA A 137 12.57 -41.60 10.18
CA ALA A 137 13.97 -41.23 10.36
C ALA A 137 14.58 -40.51 9.16
N LYS A 138 14.04 -40.72 7.94
CA LYS A 138 14.49 -40.02 6.72
C LYS A 138 13.94 -38.58 6.59
N VAL A 139 12.86 -38.27 7.28
CA VAL A 139 12.17 -36.98 7.17
C VAL A 139 12.18 -36.19 8.48
N VAL A 140 12.57 -36.84 9.58
CA VAL A 140 12.70 -36.17 10.88
C VAL A 140 13.73 -35.02 10.80
N SER A 141 13.44 -33.93 11.46
CA SER A 141 14.23 -32.68 11.43
C SER A 141 14.35 -32.04 10.04
N SER A 142 13.55 -32.49 9.05
CA SER A 142 13.46 -31.81 7.75
C SER A 142 12.28 -30.86 7.69
N MET A 143 12.38 -29.86 6.82
CA MET A 143 11.31 -28.93 6.50
C MET A 143 10.72 -29.28 5.14
N GLN A 144 9.50 -29.81 5.12
CA GLN A 144 8.84 -30.20 3.89
C GLN A 144 8.05 -29.03 3.30
N PRO A 145 8.19 -28.72 2.01
CA PRO A 145 7.51 -27.59 1.39
C PRO A 145 6.00 -27.83 1.29
N VAL A 146 5.23 -26.78 1.56
CA VAL A 146 3.78 -26.74 1.37
C VAL A 146 3.47 -25.72 0.29
N TYR A 147 3.12 -26.21 -0.90
CA TYR A 147 2.77 -25.39 -2.07
C TYR A 147 1.30 -25.01 -2.11
N GLY A 148 0.99 -23.98 -2.89
CA GLY A 148 -0.39 -23.67 -3.28
C GLY A 148 -0.98 -24.83 -4.11
N GLN A 149 -2.17 -25.28 -3.73
CA GLN A 149 -2.82 -26.43 -4.35
C GLN A 149 -4.07 -26.02 -5.14
N THR A 150 -4.43 -26.81 -6.14
CA THR A 150 -5.71 -26.68 -6.84
C THR A 150 -6.37 -28.04 -6.95
N LYS A 151 -7.67 -28.07 -7.30
CA LYS A 151 -8.42 -29.33 -7.44
C LYS A 151 -7.76 -30.26 -8.46
N GLY A 152 -7.29 -31.42 -8.00
CA GLY A 152 -6.59 -32.40 -8.80
C GLY A 152 -5.07 -32.34 -8.80
N LEU A 153 -4.46 -31.25 -8.22
CA LEU A 153 -3.02 -31.09 -8.10
C LEU A 153 -2.65 -30.92 -6.62
N GLY A 154 -2.19 -31.99 -5.98
CA GLY A 154 -1.82 -32.00 -4.57
C GLY A 154 -0.34 -31.71 -4.33
N ASN A 155 -0.03 -31.34 -3.08
CA ASN A 155 1.33 -30.96 -2.64
C ASN A 155 2.42 -31.98 -3.02
N LYS A 156 2.16 -33.29 -2.83
CA LYS A 156 3.13 -34.36 -3.16
C LYS A 156 3.49 -34.36 -4.65
N THR A 157 2.53 -34.10 -5.53
CA THR A 157 2.75 -34.01 -6.97
C THR A 157 3.62 -32.83 -7.34
N ILE A 158 3.34 -31.67 -6.75
CA ILE A 158 4.13 -30.44 -6.99
C ILE A 158 5.55 -30.63 -6.46
N ALA A 159 5.71 -31.08 -5.21
CA ALA A 159 7.03 -31.32 -4.61
C ALA A 159 7.88 -32.30 -5.44
N LYS A 160 7.28 -33.40 -5.93
CA LYS A 160 7.96 -34.36 -6.82
C LYS A 160 8.38 -33.69 -8.13
N ALA A 161 7.49 -32.90 -8.73
CA ALA A 161 7.79 -32.20 -9.98
C ALA A 161 8.95 -31.21 -9.79
N VAL A 162 8.97 -30.45 -8.69
CA VAL A 162 10.07 -29.52 -8.34
C VAL A 162 11.38 -30.30 -8.14
N THR A 163 11.36 -31.44 -7.45
CA THR A 163 12.57 -32.30 -7.29
C THR A 163 13.15 -32.70 -8.64
N GLU A 164 12.30 -33.20 -9.56
CA GLU A 164 12.74 -33.58 -10.90
C GLU A 164 13.26 -32.36 -11.70
N ALA A 165 12.56 -31.22 -11.61
CA ALA A 165 12.97 -29.98 -12.27
C ALA A 165 14.35 -29.49 -11.77
N LEU A 166 14.61 -29.57 -10.47
CA LEU A 166 15.93 -29.23 -9.90
C LEU A 166 17.06 -30.11 -10.44
N THR A 167 16.80 -31.39 -10.74
CA THR A 167 17.81 -32.28 -11.33
C THR A 167 18.05 -32.01 -12.82
N MET A 168 17.05 -31.46 -13.52
CA MET A 168 17.11 -31.19 -14.96
C MET A 168 17.62 -29.81 -15.29
N ARG A 169 17.58 -28.87 -14.33
CA ARG A 169 17.91 -27.47 -14.58
C ARG A 169 19.37 -27.28 -15.01
N GLN A 170 19.57 -26.37 -15.92
CA GLN A 170 20.89 -25.81 -16.15
C GLN A 170 21.19 -24.81 -15.01
N MET A 171 22.40 -24.91 -14.42
CA MET A 171 22.82 -23.98 -13.38
C MET A 171 22.79 -22.55 -13.90
N GLU A 172 22.13 -21.66 -13.19
CA GLU A 172 22.16 -20.23 -13.49
C GLU A 172 23.55 -19.65 -13.22
N ARG A 173 24.01 -18.78 -14.10
CA ARG A 173 25.21 -18.02 -13.81
C ARG A 173 24.91 -16.99 -12.73
N GLU A 174 25.81 -16.89 -11.74
CA GLU A 174 25.70 -15.87 -10.74
C GLU A 174 25.80 -14.48 -11.38
N TYR A 175 24.79 -13.65 -11.19
CA TYR A 175 24.71 -12.33 -11.82
C TYR A 175 24.89 -11.17 -10.86
N LEU A 176 24.76 -11.38 -9.54
CA LEU A 176 25.08 -10.34 -8.57
C LEU A 176 26.59 -10.26 -8.38
N PRO A 177 27.18 -9.05 -8.43
CA PRO A 177 28.60 -8.84 -8.15
C PRO A 177 29.04 -9.43 -6.79
N ALA A 178 30.21 -10.04 -6.75
CA ALA A 178 30.71 -10.71 -5.53
C ALA A 178 30.75 -9.78 -4.32
N GLY A 179 31.21 -8.54 -4.50
CA GLY A 179 31.24 -7.55 -3.41
C GLY A 179 29.88 -7.20 -2.84
N LEU A 180 28.82 -7.23 -3.67
CA LEU A 180 27.45 -7.01 -3.21
C LEU A 180 26.94 -8.21 -2.38
N ARG A 181 27.23 -9.43 -2.86
CA ARG A 181 26.84 -10.66 -2.14
C ARG A 181 27.53 -10.76 -0.78
N GLU A 182 28.82 -10.49 -0.73
CA GLU A 182 29.59 -10.49 0.53
C GLU A 182 29.09 -9.46 1.52
N LYS A 183 28.86 -8.22 1.04
CA LYS A 183 28.38 -7.10 1.87
C LYS A 183 27.06 -7.41 2.58
N TYR A 184 26.14 -8.06 1.90
CA TYR A 184 24.82 -8.37 2.44
C TYR A 184 24.68 -9.82 2.93
N GLY A 185 25.73 -10.63 2.83
CA GLY A 185 25.68 -12.04 3.20
C GLY A 185 24.59 -12.78 2.43
N LEU A 186 24.64 -12.74 1.09
CA LEU A 186 23.66 -13.37 0.21
C LEU A 186 24.17 -14.72 -0.29
N ALA A 187 23.29 -15.71 -0.33
CA ALA A 187 23.57 -17.01 -0.91
C ALA A 187 23.87 -16.90 -2.42
N GLU A 188 24.56 -17.88 -2.97
CA GLU A 188 24.67 -18.08 -4.42
C GLU A 188 23.30 -18.47 -4.97
N ILE A 189 22.98 -18.04 -6.20
CA ILE A 189 21.62 -18.18 -6.78
C ILE A 189 21.14 -19.63 -6.85
N ASN A 190 21.97 -20.56 -7.26
CA ASN A 190 21.57 -21.97 -7.37
C ASN A 190 21.39 -22.63 -6.00
N TYR A 191 22.23 -22.25 -5.03
CA TYR A 191 22.02 -22.66 -3.65
C TYR A 191 20.68 -22.15 -3.12
N ALA A 192 20.37 -20.88 -3.35
CA ALA A 192 19.12 -20.29 -2.90
C ALA A 192 17.88 -20.95 -3.52
N LEU A 193 17.91 -21.20 -4.83
CA LEU A 193 16.82 -21.88 -5.55
C LEU A 193 16.61 -23.34 -5.10
N GLU A 194 17.64 -24.04 -4.67
CA GLU A 194 17.50 -25.39 -4.16
C GLU A 194 16.93 -25.41 -2.75
N HIS A 195 17.55 -24.62 -1.86
CA HIS A 195 17.24 -24.64 -0.43
C HIS A 195 16.00 -23.84 -0.06
N ILE A 196 15.43 -23.02 -0.95
CA ILE A 196 14.08 -22.47 -0.76
C ILE A 196 13.00 -23.55 -0.90
N HIS A 197 13.23 -24.58 -1.72
CA HIS A 197 12.29 -25.67 -1.89
C HIS A 197 12.48 -26.78 -0.84
N PHE A 198 13.74 -27.15 -0.56
CA PHE A 198 14.08 -28.27 0.32
C PHE A 198 15.16 -27.88 1.32
N PRO A 199 14.88 -26.96 2.26
CA PRO A 199 15.88 -26.58 3.28
C PRO A 199 16.07 -27.72 4.29
N ALA A 200 17.30 -27.95 4.70
CA ALA A 200 17.58 -28.90 5.77
C ALA A 200 17.17 -28.34 7.14
N ASN A 201 17.23 -27.02 7.31
CA ASN A 201 16.90 -26.36 8.57
C ASN A 201 16.41 -24.91 8.33
N ARG A 202 15.99 -24.26 9.40
CA ARG A 202 15.47 -22.90 9.35
C ARG A 202 16.52 -21.85 8.93
N GLU A 203 17.78 -22.06 9.24
CA GLU A 203 18.85 -21.13 8.89
C GLU A 203 19.09 -21.13 7.37
N GLU A 204 19.17 -22.31 6.75
CA GLU A 204 19.24 -22.45 5.29
C GLU A 204 18.04 -21.82 4.58
N LEU A 205 16.82 -22.05 5.11
CA LEU A 205 15.61 -21.43 4.59
C LEU A 205 15.72 -19.91 4.60
N MET A 206 16.10 -19.32 5.75
CA MET A 206 16.20 -17.87 5.90
C MET A 206 17.32 -17.28 5.03
N PHE A 207 18.42 -17.98 4.90
CA PHE A 207 19.55 -17.57 4.05
C PHE A 207 19.16 -17.57 2.56
N SER A 208 18.48 -18.61 2.10
CA SER A 208 17.97 -18.74 0.73
C SER A 208 16.87 -17.71 0.44
N ARG A 209 15.91 -17.55 1.36
CA ARG A 209 14.83 -16.56 1.23
C ARG A 209 15.40 -15.15 1.14
N LYS A 210 16.37 -14.80 1.98
CA LYS A 210 17.00 -13.47 1.95
C LYS A 210 17.58 -13.15 0.57
N ARG A 211 18.25 -14.10 -0.07
CA ARG A 211 18.80 -13.93 -1.41
C ARG A 211 17.69 -13.70 -2.43
N LEU A 212 16.67 -14.54 -2.48
CA LEU A 212 15.61 -14.46 -3.48
C LEU A 212 14.75 -13.20 -3.32
N VAL A 213 14.47 -12.79 -2.09
CA VAL A 213 13.79 -11.52 -1.79
C VAL A 213 14.64 -10.33 -2.25
N PHE A 214 15.95 -10.38 -1.98
CA PHE A 214 16.86 -9.35 -2.47
C PHE A 214 16.85 -9.25 -3.99
N ASP A 215 16.86 -10.38 -4.67
CA ASP A 215 16.83 -10.45 -6.14
C ASP A 215 15.53 -9.88 -6.71
N GLU A 216 14.37 -10.23 -6.16
CA GLU A 216 13.09 -9.69 -6.63
C GLU A 216 13.05 -8.16 -6.55
N PHE A 217 13.44 -7.60 -5.40
CA PHE A 217 13.51 -6.14 -5.25
C PHE A 217 14.59 -5.50 -6.13
N PHE A 218 15.76 -6.15 -6.25
CA PHE A 218 16.87 -5.62 -7.01
C PHE A 218 16.55 -5.54 -8.51
N MET A 219 16.03 -6.61 -9.08
CA MET A 219 15.63 -6.66 -10.48
C MET A 219 14.51 -5.66 -10.78
N PHE A 220 13.55 -5.54 -9.87
CA PHE A 220 12.46 -4.58 -9.98
C PHE A 220 12.98 -3.13 -9.97
N LEU A 221 13.71 -2.73 -8.94
CA LEU A 221 14.20 -1.36 -8.79
C LEU A 221 15.22 -0.97 -9.89
N MET A 222 16.05 -1.91 -10.31
CA MET A 222 16.95 -1.72 -11.47
C MET A 222 16.16 -1.45 -12.75
N SER A 223 15.10 -2.23 -13.01
CA SER A 223 14.27 -2.03 -14.22
C SER A 223 13.55 -0.68 -14.21
N VAL A 224 13.00 -0.29 -13.06
CA VAL A 224 12.38 1.04 -12.88
C VAL A 224 13.40 2.16 -13.13
N ARG A 225 14.62 2.02 -12.60
CA ARG A 225 15.69 3.02 -12.78
C ARG A 225 16.15 3.10 -14.23
N LEU A 226 16.39 1.98 -14.91
CA LEU A 226 16.74 1.95 -16.32
C LEU A 226 15.69 2.59 -17.24
N LEU A 227 14.40 2.42 -16.89
CA LEU A 227 13.32 3.09 -17.61
C LEU A 227 13.27 4.59 -17.32
N LYS A 228 13.57 4.99 -16.09
CA LYS A 228 13.68 6.39 -15.71
C LYS A 228 14.85 7.06 -16.43
N ASP A 229 16.04 6.47 -16.42
CA ASP A 229 17.23 7.03 -17.06
C ASP A 229 17.02 7.23 -18.57
N LYS A 230 16.29 6.32 -19.25
CA LYS A 230 15.87 6.54 -20.67
C LYS A 230 14.94 7.75 -20.85
N LYS A 231 14.18 8.15 -19.84
CA LYS A 231 13.36 9.38 -19.86
C LYS A 231 14.20 10.61 -19.47
N GLU A 232 15.13 10.46 -18.53
CA GLU A 232 16.01 11.55 -18.05
C GLU A 232 17.09 11.96 -19.08
N ASP A 233 17.46 11.09 -20.05
CA ASP A 233 18.32 11.45 -21.17
C ASP A 233 17.70 12.54 -22.09
N LYS A 234 16.42 12.86 -21.92
CA LYS A 234 15.78 13.97 -22.61
C LYS A 234 16.12 15.28 -21.90
N LYS A 235 16.84 16.13 -22.62
CA LYS A 235 17.08 17.51 -22.18
C LYS A 235 15.76 18.26 -22.05
N SER A 236 15.60 18.99 -20.95
CA SER A 236 14.45 19.88 -20.78
C SER A 236 14.44 20.94 -21.90
N ALA A 237 13.28 21.11 -22.55
CA ALA A 237 13.06 22.21 -23.48
C ALA A 237 13.02 23.58 -22.75
N TYR A 238 12.95 23.57 -21.43
CA TYR A 238 12.76 24.74 -20.60
C TYR A 238 13.95 24.92 -19.65
N PRO A 239 15.00 25.67 -20.02
CA PRO A 239 16.11 25.97 -19.13
C PRO A 239 15.68 26.96 -18.04
N PHE A 240 15.78 26.54 -16.79
CA PHE A 240 15.50 27.39 -15.63
C PHE A 240 16.79 28.00 -15.09
N THR A 241 16.73 29.26 -14.75
CA THR A 241 17.77 29.98 -13.99
C THR A 241 17.19 30.44 -12.66
N PHE A 242 17.96 30.30 -11.59
CA PHE A 242 17.55 30.81 -10.27
C PHE A 242 17.75 32.33 -10.21
N SER A 243 16.67 33.07 -9.98
CA SER A 243 16.74 34.51 -9.84
C SER A 243 16.88 34.94 -8.38
N GLY A 244 17.64 36.00 -8.11
CA GLY A 244 17.71 36.62 -6.78
C GLY A 244 16.36 37.15 -6.26
N GLU A 245 15.40 37.39 -7.16
CA GLU A 245 14.02 37.75 -6.85
C GLU A 245 13.33 36.66 -6.00
N MET A 246 13.54 35.36 -6.34
CA MET A 246 12.94 34.28 -5.59
C MET A 246 13.46 34.16 -4.16
N ALA A 247 14.74 34.42 -3.92
CA ALA A 247 15.30 34.50 -2.56
C ALA A 247 14.62 35.61 -1.76
N SER A 248 14.41 36.79 -2.38
CA SER A 248 13.69 37.89 -1.78
C SER A 248 12.21 37.58 -1.48
N VAL A 249 11.53 36.78 -2.32
CA VAL A 249 10.15 36.33 -2.06
C VAL A 249 10.09 35.43 -0.84
N GLU A 250 11.02 34.46 -0.71
CA GLU A 250 11.09 33.58 0.46
C GLU A 250 11.25 34.33 1.78
N GLU A 251 12.07 35.35 1.79
CA GLU A 251 12.31 36.19 2.98
C GLU A 251 11.10 37.06 3.36
N ARG A 252 10.28 37.49 2.39
CA ARG A 252 9.11 38.36 2.60
C ARG A 252 7.83 37.58 2.92
N LEU A 253 7.85 36.23 2.95
CA LEU A 253 6.68 35.44 3.32
C LEU A 253 6.17 35.83 4.72
N PRO A 254 4.85 35.86 4.96
CA PRO A 254 4.27 36.25 6.26
C PRO A 254 4.52 35.25 7.38
N TYR A 255 5.24 34.19 7.11
CA TYR A 255 5.64 33.13 8.03
C TYR A 255 6.98 32.51 7.63
N ALA A 256 7.69 31.97 8.61
CA ALA A 256 8.96 31.29 8.37
C ALA A 256 8.72 29.90 7.82
N LEU A 257 9.47 29.51 6.77
CA LEU A 257 9.49 28.15 6.24
C LEU A 257 10.20 27.22 7.21
N THR A 258 9.70 25.98 7.34
CA THR A 258 10.36 24.92 8.12
C THR A 258 11.66 24.44 7.44
N GLY A 259 12.52 23.74 8.20
CA GLY A 259 13.74 23.17 7.65
C GLY A 259 13.47 22.18 6.53
N ALA A 260 12.45 21.33 6.68
CA ALA A 260 12.01 20.38 5.68
C ALA A 260 11.47 21.07 4.41
N GLN A 261 10.66 22.12 4.54
CA GLN A 261 10.18 22.91 3.39
C GLN A 261 11.34 23.53 2.61
N LYS A 262 12.29 24.19 3.30
CA LYS A 262 13.49 24.78 2.66
C LYS A 262 14.33 23.72 1.93
N LYS A 263 14.47 22.53 2.51
CA LYS A 263 15.18 21.44 1.88
C LYS A 263 14.49 21.00 0.57
N VAL A 264 13.17 20.77 0.61
CA VAL A 264 12.39 20.34 -0.56
C VAL A 264 12.39 21.42 -1.65
N ILE A 265 12.28 22.70 -1.29
CA ILE A 265 12.38 23.81 -2.26
C ILE A 265 13.74 23.79 -2.98
N ARG A 266 14.85 23.58 -2.25
CA ARG A 266 16.18 23.47 -2.87
C ARG A 266 16.29 22.27 -3.80
N GLU A 267 15.71 21.13 -3.42
CA GLU A 267 15.68 19.93 -4.27
C GLU A 267 14.91 20.22 -5.58
N VAL A 268 13.74 20.85 -5.50
CA VAL A 268 12.94 21.24 -6.68
C VAL A 268 13.71 22.24 -7.57
N TYR A 269 14.37 23.24 -6.97
CA TYR A 269 15.13 24.22 -7.73
C TYR A 269 16.37 23.61 -8.41
N ALA A 270 17.04 22.68 -7.73
CA ALA A 270 18.17 21.97 -8.29
C ALA A 270 17.76 21.13 -9.52
N ASP A 271 16.62 20.44 -9.44
CA ASP A 271 16.10 19.67 -10.58
C ASP A 271 15.69 20.57 -11.74
N LEU A 272 14.94 21.66 -11.48
CA LEU A 272 14.52 22.59 -12.51
C LEU A 272 15.72 23.19 -13.26
N SER A 273 16.82 23.46 -12.56
CA SER A 273 18.04 24.00 -13.15
C SER A 273 19.02 22.95 -13.70
N GLY A 274 18.74 21.67 -13.46
CA GLY A 274 19.60 20.55 -13.86
C GLY A 274 19.66 20.25 -15.36
N GLY A 275 18.84 20.90 -16.19
CA GLY A 275 18.80 20.71 -17.65
C GLY A 275 18.08 19.44 -18.12
N HIS A 276 17.55 18.65 -17.21
CA HIS A 276 16.72 17.47 -17.45
C HIS A 276 15.27 17.73 -17.04
N ILE A 277 14.34 16.90 -17.50
CA ILE A 277 12.93 17.02 -17.12
C ILE A 277 12.76 16.54 -15.67
N MET A 278 12.36 17.44 -14.78
CA MET A 278 12.03 17.08 -13.41
C MET A 278 10.75 16.25 -13.36
N THR A 279 10.79 15.12 -12.65
CA THR A 279 9.61 14.34 -12.27
C THR A 279 9.70 14.00 -10.79
N ARG A 280 9.01 14.80 -9.93
CA ARG A 280 9.19 14.72 -8.47
C ARG A 280 7.86 14.59 -7.72
N LEU A 281 7.85 13.75 -6.69
CA LEU A 281 6.76 13.62 -5.72
C LEU A 281 7.13 14.33 -4.42
N ILE A 282 6.32 15.31 -4.01
CA ILE A 282 6.37 15.88 -2.66
C ILE A 282 5.35 15.17 -1.78
N GLN A 283 5.84 14.51 -0.77
CA GLN A 283 5.05 13.82 0.22
C GLN A 283 5.14 14.54 1.57
N GLY A 284 4.01 14.67 2.25
CA GLY A 284 3.98 15.28 3.57
C GLY A 284 2.58 15.19 4.17
N ASP A 285 2.51 15.27 5.48
CA ASP A 285 1.25 15.18 6.21
C ASP A 285 0.28 16.32 5.84
N VAL A 286 -0.99 16.15 6.18
CA VAL A 286 -2.01 17.20 6.01
C VAL A 286 -1.58 18.44 6.80
N GLY A 287 -1.46 19.59 6.10
CA GLY A 287 -1.03 20.85 6.70
C GLY A 287 0.49 20.99 6.94
N SER A 288 1.33 20.13 6.35
CA SER A 288 2.80 20.30 6.35
C SER A 288 3.28 21.47 5.47
N GLY A 289 2.36 22.10 4.72
CA GLY A 289 2.67 23.26 3.87
C GLY A 289 3.21 22.92 2.49
N LYS A 290 2.80 21.80 1.89
CA LYS A 290 3.12 21.44 0.49
C LYS A 290 2.75 22.55 -0.51
N THR A 291 1.64 23.23 -0.27
CA THR A 291 1.12 24.31 -1.13
C THR A 291 2.09 25.45 -1.31
N ILE A 292 2.81 25.87 -0.25
CA ILE A 292 3.78 26.96 -0.42
C ILE A 292 4.97 26.55 -1.29
N VAL A 293 5.41 25.29 -1.22
CA VAL A 293 6.45 24.76 -2.11
C VAL A 293 5.98 24.79 -3.56
N ALA A 294 4.72 24.40 -3.81
CA ALA A 294 4.11 24.49 -5.14
C ALA A 294 4.04 25.94 -5.65
N ILE A 295 3.62 26.89 -4.81
CA ILE A 295 3.55 28.31 -5.16
C ILE A 295 4.94 28.85 -5.53
N LEU A 296 5.96 28.54 -4.75
CA LEU A 296 7.33 28.98 -5.02
C LEU A 296 7.89 28.36 -6.32
N ALA A 297 7.56 27.10 -6.60
CA ALA A 297 7.93 26.46 -7.88
C ALA A 297 7.21 27.10 -9.08
N LEU A 298 5.92 27.45 -8.95
CA LEU A 298 5.17 28.16 -9.99
C LEU A 298 5.72 29.59 -10.21
N LEU A 299 6.07 30.29 -9.15
CA LEU A 299 6.71 31.59 -9.25
C LEU A 299 8.08 31.50 -9.92
N GLN A 300 8.83 30.45 -9.66
CA GLN A 300 10.10 30.20 -10.36
C GLN A 300 9.88 29.99 -11.86
N ALA A 301 8.80 29.29 -12.27
CA ALA A 301 8.46 29.17 -13.69
C ALA A 301 8.09 30.53 -14.30
N ALA A 302 7.24 31.31 -13.64
CA ALA A 302 6.84 32.64 -14.08
C ALA A 302 8.04 33.61 -14.19
N ALA A 303 8.98 33.56 -13.23
CA ALA A 303 10.20 34.41 -13.23
C ALA A 303 11.16 34.06 -14.39
N ASN A 304 11.04 32.84 -14.95
CA ASN A 304 11.78 32.46 -16.16
C ASN A 304 10.99 32.71 -17.46
N GLY A 305 9.84 33.38 -17.41
CA GLY A 305 9.02 33.66 -18.58
C GLY A 305 8.24 32.45 -19.08
N TYR A 306 7.96 31.48 -18.24
CA TYR A 306 7.20 30.27 -18.54
C TYR A 306 5.86 30.22 -17.84
N GLN A 307 4.94 29.45 -18.38
CA GLN A 307 3.67 29.17 -17.72
C GLN A 307 3.79 27.96 -16.79
N GLY A 308 3.11 28.05 -15.64
CA GLY A 308 2.92 26.95 -14.70
C GLY A 308 1.46 26.60 -14.50
N ALA A 309 1.13 25.29 -14.42
CA ALA A 309 -0.22 24.80 -14.20
C ALA A 309 -0.34 24.08 -12.86
N LEU A 310 -1.36 24.41 -12.05
CA LEU A 310 -1.72 23.71 -10.82
C LEU A 310 -3.08 23.01 -11.01
N MET A 311 -3.06 21.69 -11.09
CA MET A 311 -4.26 20.87 -11.19
C MET A 311 -4.65 20.32 -9.83
N VAL A 312 -5.91 20.54 -9.44
CA VAL A 312 -6.47 20.11 -8.16
C VAL A 312 -7.78 19.33 -8.37
N PRO A 313 -8.17 18.44 -7.42
CA PRO A 313 -9.28 17.50 -7.63
C PRO A 313 -10.66 18.14 -7.66
N THR A 314 -10.86 19.30 -7.04
CA THR A 314 -12.18 19.94 -6.94
C THR A 314 -12.16 21.41 -7.31
N GLU A 315 -13.29 21.91 -7.79
CA GLU A 315 -13.44 23.32 -8.15
C GLU A 315 -13.33 24.26 -6.94
N VAL A 316 -13.82 23.81 -5.80
CA VAL A 316 -13.72 24.58 -4.56
C VAL A 316 -12.27 24.76 -4.15
N LEU A 317 -11.49 23.69 -4.22
CA LEU A 317 -10.05 23.76 -3.93
C LEU A 317 -9.30 24.63 -4.95
N ALA A 318 -9.68 24.54 -6.24
CA ALA A 318 -9.11 25.41 -7.28
C ALA A 318 -9.37 26.90 -6.98
N ARG A 319 -10.61 27.24 -6.62
CA ARG A 319 -10.97 28.61 -6.23
C ARG A 319 -10.22 29.06 -5.00
N GLN A 320 -10.13 28.24 -3.97
CA GLN A 320 -9.41 28.55 -2.73
C GLN A 320 -7.91 28.80 -3.00
N HIS A 321 -7.26 27.99 -3.82
CA HIS A 321 -5.86 28.21 -4.19
C HIS A 321 -5.68 29.49 -5.00
N TYR A 322 -6.62 29.77 -5.93
CA TYR A 322 -6.59 30.98 -6.71
C TYR A 322 -6.72 32.23 -5.84
N GLU A 323 -7.67 32.26 -4.91
CA GLU A 323 -7.90 33.37 -3.98
C GLU A 323 -6.69 33.57 -3.04
N SER A 324 -6.24 32.50 -2.39
CA SER A 324 -5.09 32.54 -1.48
C SER A 324 -3.80 32.97 -2.19
N MET A 325 -3.59 32.53 -3.43
CA MET A 325 -2.42 32.91 -4.23
C MET A 325 -2.52 34.38 -4.65
N THR A 326 -3.69 34.86 -5.06
CA THR A 326 -3.93 36.26 -5.42
C THR A 326 -3.69 37.18 -4.24
N GLU A 327 -4.21 36.82 -3.06
CA GLU A 327 -3.97 37.59 -1.81
C GLU A 327 -2.49 37.60 -1.43
N LEU A 328 -1.80 36.47 -1.51
CA LEU A 328 -0.38 36.38 -1.21
C LEU A 328 0.43 37.24 -2.18
N PHE A 329 0.14 37.20 -3.48
CA PHE A 329 0.85 37.98 -4.49
C PHE A 329 0.63 39.48 -4.27
N ALA A 330 -0.59 39.91 -3.97
CA ALA A 330 -0.89 41.30 -3.62
C ALA A 330 -0.11 41.75 -2.38
N SER A 331 -0.04 40.90 -1.33
CA SER A 331 0.68 41.21 -0.10
C SER A 331 2.21 41.35 -0.29
N LEU A 332 2.76 40.59 -1.25
CA LEU A 332 4.20 40.55 -1.57
C LEU A 332 4.58 41.50 -2.71
N GLY A 333 3.61 42.17 -3.35
CA GLY A 333 3.84 43.04 -4.51
C GLY A 333 4.31 42.26 -5.75
N ILE A 334 3.87 41.01 -5.90
CA ILE A 334 4.18 40.15 -7.05
C ILE A 334 3.21 40.48 -8.19
N THR A 335 3.74 40.64 -9.41
CA THR A 335 2.98 41.07 -10.59
C THR A 335 2.53 39.95 -11.49
N TYR A 336 2.97 38.72 -11.26
CA TYR A 336 2.56 37.55 -12.03
C TYR A 336 1.05 37.28 -11.87
N ARG A 337 0.41 36.82 -12.97
CA ARG A 337 -1.05 36.74 -13.09
C ARG A 337 -1.54 35.30 -12.94
N PRO A 338 -2.20 34.93 -11.83
CA PRO A 338 -2.92 33.67 -11.74
C PRO A 338 -4.26 33.75 -12.47
N VAL A 339 -4.65 32.67 -13.18
CA VAL A 339 -5.94 32.51 -13.83
C VAL A 339 -6.60 31.20 -13.37
N LEU A 340 -7.92 31.29 -13.08
CA LEU A 340 -8.73 30.14 -12.71
C LEU A 340 -9.45 29.56 -13.94
N LEU A 341 -9.43 28.23 -14.09
CA LEU A 341 -10.20 27.52 -15.12
C LEU A 341 -10.85 26.25 -14.57
N THR A 342 -12.18 26.30 -14.37
CA THR A 342 -12.98 25.19 -13.82
C THR A 342 -14.19 24.85 -14.68
N GLY A 343 -14.80 23.68 -14.42
CA GLY A 343 -15.95 23.19 -15.17
C GLY A 343 -17.24 24.00 -14.97
N SER A 344 -17.45 24.61 -13.79
CA SER A 344 -18.66 25.37 -13.45
C SER A 344 -18.69 26.81 -13.96
N MET A 345 -17.56 27.35 -14.44
CA MET A 345 -17.48 28.70 -15.00
C MET A 345 -18.39 28.85 -16.24
N THR A 346 -18.88 30.07 -16.46
CA THR A 346 -19.68 30.39 -17.63
C THR A 346 -18.89 30.24 -18.93
N ALA A 347 -19.58 30.09 -20.05
CA ALA A 347 -18.92 29.96 -21.34
C ALA A 347 -18.04 31.20 -21.68
N LYS A 348 -18.48 32.40 -21.26
CA LYS A 348 -17.73 33.65 -21.44
C LYS A 348 -16.44 33.65 -20.61
N GLU A 349 -16.54 33.31 -19.33
CA GLU A 349 -15.37 33.24 -18.44
C GLU A 349 -14.34 32.21 -18.92
N LYS A 350 -14.82 31.01 -19.31
CA LYS A 350 -13.92 29.98 -19.89
C LYS A 350 -13.23 30.45 -21.17
N ARG A 351 -13.93 31.18 -22.01
CA ARG A 351 -13.34 31.73 -23.23
C ARG A 351 -12.23 32.73 -22.90
N LEU A 352 -12.53 33.70 -22.04
CA LEU A 352 -11.54 34.71 -21.61
C LEU A 352 -10.31 34.07 -20.93
N ALA A 353 -10.54 33.09 -20.04
CA ALA A 353 -9.44 32.37 -19.40
C ALA A 353 -8.55 31.63 -20.42
N ARG A 354 -9.15 30.97 -21.42
CA ARG A 354 -8.39 30.29 -22.48
C ARG A 354 -7.61 31.26 -23.37
N GLU A 355 -8.24 32.38 -23.77
CA GLU A 355 -7.57 33.45 -24.52
C GLU A 355 -6.36 34.01 -23.75
N SER A 356 -6.50 34.22 -22.43
CA SER A 356 -5.42 34.69 -21.57
C SER A 356 -4.29 33.68 -21.42
N ILE A 357 -4.61 32.36 -21.39
CA ILE A 357 -3.61 31.29 -21.36
C ILE A 357 -2.85 31.20 -22.69
N GLU A 358 -3.57 31.22 -23.81
CA GLU A 358 -3.02 31.11 -25.16
C GLU A 358 -2.11 32.32 -25.52
N ASN A 359 -2.50 33.53 -25.08
CA ASN A 359 -1.76 34.76 -25.35
C ASN A 359 -0.64 35.04 -24.33
N HIS A 360 -0.33 34.14 -23.40
CA HIS A 360 0.63 34.32 -22.30
C HIS A 360 0.34 35.54 -21.43
N GLU A 361 -0.95 35.88 -21.27
CA GLU A 361 -1.36 36.89 -20.29
C GLU A 361 -1.52 36.28 -18.88
N ALA A 362 -1.58 34.96 -18.79
CA ALA A 362 -1.60 34.17 -17.58
C ALA A 362 -0.27 33.45 -17.37
N ASP A 363 0.43 33.77 -16.27
CA ASP A 363 1.68 33.10 -15.89
C ASP A 363 1.41 31.80 -15.12
N ILE A 364 0.34 31.76 -14.34
CA ILE A 364 -0.02 30.62 -13.51
C ILE A 364 -1.48 30.26 -13.74
N VAL A 365 -1.74 29.00 -14.09
CA VAL A 365 -3.07 28.51 -14.39
C VAL A 365 -3.51 27.50 -13.32
N ILE A 366 -4.60 27.80 -12.62
CA ILE A 366 -5.14 26.95 -11.54
C ILE A 366 -6.47 26.38 -12.00
N GLY A 367 -6.67 25.07 -11.84
CA GLY A 367 -7.94 24.48 -12.22
C GLY A 367 -8.07 23.00 -11.89
N THR A 368 -9.12 22.41 -12.43
CA THR A 368 -9.42 20.98 -12.33
C THR A 368 -9.06 20.26 -13.63
N HIS A 369 -9.66 19.09 -13.89
CA HIS A 369 -9.56 18.39 -15.17
C HIS A 369 -9.91 19.26 -16.40
N ALA A 370 -10.45 20.46 -16.22
CA ALA A 370 -10.68 21.42 -17.29
C ALA A 370 -9.36 21.84 -18.00
N LEU A 371 -8.22 21.79 -17.26
CA LEU A 371 -6.90 22.14 -17.77
C LEU A 371 -6.37 21.21 -18.87
N ILE A 372 -6.80 19.95 -18.86
CA ILE A 372 -6.36 18.92 -19.82
C ILE A 372 -7.24 18.86 -21.09
N GLN A 373 -8.34 19.61 -21.15
CA GLN A 373 -9.23 19.61 -22.31
C GLN A 373 -8.50 20.11 -23.56
N GLU A 374 -8.80 19.52 -24.72
CA GLU A 374 -8.17 19.87 -26.03
C GLU A 374 -8.23 21.35 -26.36
N LYS A 375 -9.32 22.02 -25.97
CA LYS A 375 -9.55 23.45 -26.21
C LYS A 375 -8.67 24.41 -25.38
N VAL A 376 -7.86 23.89 -24.46
CA VAL A 376 -6.90 24.70 -23.69
C VAL A 376 -5.54 24.55 -24.36
N VAL A 377 -5.08 25.64 -24.95
CA VAL A 377 -3.76 25.75 -25.58
C VAL A 377 -2.88 26.61 -24.69
N TYR A 378 -1.71 26.11 -24.34
CA TYR A 378 -0.70 26.87 -23.60
C TYR A 378 0.34 27.42 -24.58
N ASP A 379 0.82 28.62 -24.31
CA ASP A 379 1.91 29.20 -25.11
C ASP A 379 3.25 28.54 -24.75
N ASN A 380 3.58 28.48 -23.45
CA ASN A 380 4.90 28.02 -22.99
C ASN A 380 4.82 27.32 -21.62
N LEU A 381 4.12 26.17 -21.53
CA LEU A 381 3.90 25.43 -20.30
C LEU A 381 5.16 24.64 -19.91
N ALA A 382 5.90 25.11 -18.90
CA ALA A 382 7.15 24.50 -18.45
C ALA A 382 7.05 23.71 -17.15
N LEU A 383 5.99 23.96 -16.34
CA LEU A 383 5.79 23.28 -15.05
C LEU A 383 4.34 22.87 -14.87
N VAL A 384 4.13 21.61 -14.53
CA VAL A 384 2.83 21.03 -14.19
C VAL A 384 2.88 20.54 -12.74
N ILE A 385 1.96 21.00 -11.92
CA ILE A 385 1.80 20.56 -10.54
C ILE A 385 0.45 19.88 -10.38
N THR A 386 0.42 18.68 -9.79
CA THR A 386 -0.82 17.98 -9.46
C THR A 386 -0.93 17.75 -7.96
N ASP A 387 -2.07 18.14 -7.36
CA ASP A 387 -2.34 17.90 -5.95
C ASP A 387 -3.24 16.67 -5.77
N GLU A 388 -3.05 15.92 -4.67
CA GLU A 388 -3.82 14.71 -4.31
C GLU A 388 -3.80 13.63 -5.41
N GLN A 389 -2.60 13.16 -5.75
CA GLN A 389 -2.34 12.22 -6.85
C GLN A 389 -3.28 10.99 -6.90
N HIS A 390 -3.63 10.41 -5.76
CA HIS A 390 -4.48 9.21 -5.71
C HIS A 390 -5.89 9.39 -6.32
N ARG A 391 -6.29 10.62 -6.61
CA ARG A 391 -7.57 10.96 -7.25
C ARG A 391 -7.47 11.23 -8.75
N PHE A 392 -6.24 11.35 -9.27
CA PHE A 392 -5.97 11.51 -10.69
C PHE A 392 -5.29 10.26 -11.25
N GLY A 393 -5.84 9.66 -12.29
CA GLY A 393 -5.21 8.54 -12.99
C GLY A 393 -3.89 8.94 -13.66
N VAL A 394 -2.96 8.00 -13.86
CA VAL A 394 -1.70 8.18 -14.59
C VAL A 394 -1.95 8.82 -15.95
N ALA A 395 -2.99 8.38 -16.67
CA ALA A 395 -3.40 8.91 -17.97
C ALA A 395 -3.69 10.42 -17.96
N GLN A 396 -4.23 10.98 -16.87
CA GLN A 396 -4.53 12.42 -16.80
C GLN A 396 -3.26 13.26 -16.64
N ARG A 397 -2.27 12.78 -15.91
CA ARG A 397 -0.93 13.41 -15.84
C ARG A 397 -0.26 13.45 -17.20
N GLU A 398 -0.24 12.31 -17.89
CA GLU A 398 0.32 12.23 -19.24
C GLU A 398 -0.37 13.17 -20.24
N MET A 399 -1.70 13.30 -20.14
CA MET A 399 -2.44 14.22 -21.00
C MET A 399 -2.05 15.68 -20.76
N LEU A 400 -1.81 16.08 -19.50
CA LEU A 400 -1.38 17.44 -19.21
C LEU A 400 0.09 17.66 -19.61
N SER A 401 0.96 16.68 -19.39
CA SER A 401 2.36 16.73 -19.83
C SER A 401 2.50 16.81 -21.36
N LYS A 402 1.57 16.22 -22.12
CA LYS A 402 1.56 16.31 -23.59
C LYS A 402 1.13 17.69 -24.13
N LYS A 403 0.61 18.58 -23.27
CA LYS A 403 0.19 19.94 -23.69
C LYS A 403 1.32 20.96 -23.73
N GLY A 404 2.41 20.72 -23.03
CA GLY A 404 3.67 21.46 -23.18
C GLY A 404 4.69 20.61 -23.95
N GLY A 405 5.77 21.17 -24.38
CA GLY A 405 6.90 20.43 -24.98
C GLY A 405 7.67 19.60 -23.92
N GLU A 406 7.04 18.62 -23.28
CA GLU A 406 7.57 17.84 -22.15
C GLU A 406 7.89 18.73 -20.92
N PRO A 407 6.88 19.28 -20.22
CA PRO A 407 7.08 20.13 -19.06
C PRO A 407 7.60 19.35 -17.85
N ASN A 408 8.23 20.05 -16.92
CA ASN A 408 8.55 19.52 -15.60
C ASN A 408 7.28 19.12 -14.83
N VAL A 409 7.31 18.03 -14.10
CA VAL A 409 6.15 17.50 -13.36
C VAL A 409 6.45 17.42 -11.87
N LEU A 410 5.62 18.10 -11.08
CA LEU A 410 5.64 18.05 -9.63
C LEU A 410 4.32 17.47 -9.12
N VAL A 411 4.39 16.40 -8.37
CA VAL A 411 3.23 15.73 -7.80
C VAL A 411 3.20 15.96 -6.31
N MET A 412 2.04 16.25 -5.75
CA MET A 412 1.87 16.38 -4.29
C MET A 412 0.92 15.30 -3.76
N SER A 413 1.25 14.74 -2.61
CA SER A 413 0.39 13.81 -1.89
C SER A 413 0.26 14.21 -0.42
N ALA A 414 -0.99 14.27 0.07
CA ALA A 414 -1.28 14.45 1.48
C ALA A 414 -1.45 13.12 2.23
N THR A 415 -1.41 11.99 1.53
CA THR A 415 -1.31 10.68 2.17
C THR A 415 0.14 10.41 2.50
N PRO A 416 0.52 10.34 3.78
CA PRO A 416 1.84 9.85 4.14
C PRO A 416 1.88 8.36 3.77
N ILE A 417 2.66 8.02 2.76
CA ILE A 417 2.94 6.63 2.36
C ILE A 417 4.30 6.27 2.95
N PRO A 418 4.46 5.14 3.62
CA PRO A 418 5.76 4.72 4.09
C PRO A 418 6.81 4.80 2.97
N ARG A 419 8.00 5.32 3.29
CA ARG A 419 9.04 5.61 2.29
C ARG A 419 9.39 4.40 1.42
N THR A 420 9.39 3.22 2.01
CA THR A 420 9.63 1.95 1.32
C THR A 420 8.58 1.65 0.26
N LEU A 421 7.31 1.88 0.59
CA LEU A 421 6.20 1.68 -0.35
C LEU A 421 6.21 2.77 -1.44
N ALA A 422 6.55 4.00 -1.10
CA ALA A 422 6.64 5.08 -2.06
C ALA A 422 7.69 4.82 -3.15
N ILE A 423 8.83 4.19 -2.82
CA ILE A 423 9.87 3.77 -3.76
C ILE A 423 9.33 2.78 -4.80
N ILE A 424 8.43 1.88 -4.39
CA ILE A 424 7.83 0.88 -5.29
C ILE A 424 6.71 1.49 -6.13
N LEU A 425 5.81 2.25 -5.51
CA LEU A 425 4.64 2.80 -6.19
C LEU A 425 4.99 3.94 -7.16
N TYR A 426 6.07 4.65 -6.88
CA TYR A 426 6.46 5.88 -7.58
C TYR A 426 7.94 5.87 -7.96
N GLY A 427 8.49 4.71 -8.29
CA GLY A 427 9.92 4.57 -8.59
C GLY A 427 10.39 5.38 -9.80
N ASP A 428 9.46 5.84 -10.63
CA ASP A 428 9.71 6.77 -11.74
C ASP A 428 9.82 8.23 -11.28
N LEU A 429 9.47 8.55 -10.02
CA LEU A 429 9.52 9.90 -9.46
C LEU A 429 10.65 10.03 -8.41
N ASP A 430 11.27 11.19 -8.35
CA ASP A 430 12.11 11.55 -7.21
C ASP A 430 11.22 11.92 -6.01
N ILE A 431 11.57 11.45 -4.82
CA ILE A 431 10.72 11.61 -3.65
C ILE A 431 11.34 12.63 -2.69
N SER A 432 10.57 13.69 -2.39
CA SER A 432 10.86 14.66 -1.34
C SER A 432 9.84 14.54 -0.22
N ILE A 433 10.30 14.56 1.03
CA ILE A 433 9.45 14.40 2.21
C ILE A 433 9.47 15.69 3.03
N ILE A 434 8.26 16.20 3.38
CA ILE A 434 8.07 17.26 4.37
C ILE A 434 7.56 16.60 5.65
N ASP A 435 8.47 16.28 6.55
CA ASP A 435 8.23 15.59 7.83
C ASP A 435 8.11 16.55 9.02
N GLU A 436 8.14 17.85 8.78
CA GLU A 436 7.95 18.90 9.79
C GLU A 436 6.60 19.59 9.59
N LEU A 437 5.94 19.92 10.71
CA LEU A 437 4.75 20.77 10.74
C LEU A 437 5.15 22.22 11.05
N PRO A 438 4.43 23.23 10.51
CA PRO A 438 4.64 24.62 10.87
C PRO A 438 4.50 24.88 12.39
N ALA A 439 5.36 25.73 12.95
CA ALA A 439 5.52 25.94 14.39
C ALA A 439 4.24 26.40 15.13
N ASN A 440 3.29 27.04 14.43
CA ASN A 440 2.05 27.55 15.02
C ASN A 440 0.91 26.53 15.10
N ARG A 441 1.11 25.28 14.72
CA ARG A 441 0.08 24.26 14.71
C ARG A 441 0.02 23.52 16.04
N GLN A 442 -1.15 23.56 16.69
CA GLN A 442 -1.37 22.80 17.93
C GLN A 442 -1.67 21.31 17.60
N PRO A 443 -1.14 20.37 18.40
CA PRO A 443 -1.50 18.96 18.26
C PRO A 443 -3.00 18.76 18.49
N ILE A 444 -3.64 17.94 17.63
CA ILE A 444 -5.06 17.59 17.79
C ILE A 444 -5.20 16.63 18.98
N LYS A 445 -6.12 16.91 19.89
CA LYS A 445 -6.46 16.03 21.01
C LYS A 445 -7.42 14.95 20.51
N ASN A 446 -6.99 13.69 20.59
CA ASN A 446 -7.77 12.56 20.13
C ASN A 446 -8.41 11.81 21.30
N CYS A 447 -9.59 11.24 21.09
CA CYS A 447 -10.17 10.27 22.00
C CYS A 447 -10.96 9.19 21.24
N VAL A 448 -10.86 7.96 21.73
CA VAL A 448 -11.66 6.82 21.27
C VAL A 448 -12.70 6.52 22.35
N VAL A 449 -13.97 6.53 21.98
CA VAL A 449 -15.09 6.38 22.90
C VAL A 449 -16.09 5.36 22.38
N ASN A 450 -16.94 4.83 23.26
CA ASN A 450 -18.05 3.94 22.89
C ASN A 450 -19.32 4.76 22.54
N ARG A 451 -20.36 4.08 22.06
CA ARG A 451 -21.65 4.70 21.71
C ARG A 451 -22.33 5.42 22.89
N GLU A 452 -22.13 4.96 24.10
CA GLU A 452 -22.72 5.55 25.30
C GLU A 452 -22.21 6.96 25.58
N PHE A 453 -21.05 7.31 25.03
CA PHE A 453 -20.46 8.64 25.17
C PHE A 453 -21.10 9.71 24.28
N ARG A 454 -21.93 9.36 23.29
CA ARG A 454 -22.57 10.30 22.35
C ARG A 454 -23.21 11.52 23.00
N PRO A 455 -24.00 11.39 24.08
CA PRO A 455 -24.60 12.58 24.73
C PRO A 455 -23.55 13.57 25.24
N ASN A 456 -22.40 13.07 25.72
CA ASN A 456 -21.29 13.91 26.15
C ASN A 456 -20.58 14.57 24.97
N ALA A 457 -20.40 13.87 23.85
CA ALA A 457 -19.84 14.40 22.61
C ALA A 457 -20.73 15.51 22.03
N TYR A 458 -22.05 15.32 22.02
CA TYR A 458 -22.99 16.34 21.55
C TYR A 458 -22.97 17.61 22.42
N ARG A 459 -22.92 17.43 23.75
CA ARG A 459 -22.76 18.55 24.67
C ARG A 459 -21.42 19.28 24.49
N PHE A 460 -20.36 18.54 24.18
CA PHE A 460 -19.06 19.12 23.86
C PHE A 460 -19.11 19.96 22.58
N ILE A 461 -19.72 19.41 21.51
CA ILE A 461 -19.94 20.14 20.25
C ILE A 461 -20.76 21.40 20.48
N GLU A 462 -21.83 21.33 21.27
CA GLU A 462 -22.66 22.48 21.62
C GLU A 462 -21.85 23.59 22.31
N ASN A 463 -20.97 23.23 23.24
CA ASN A 463 -20.13 24.17 23.95
C ASN A 463 -19.11 24.84 23.01
N GLU A 464 -18.50 24.09 22.10
CA GLU A 464 -17.58 24.63 21.09
C GLU A 464 -18.30 25.58 20.11
N VAL A 465 -19.52 25.22 19.68
CA VAL A 465 -20.35 26.09 18.81
C VAL A 465 -20.76 27.37 19.55
N ARG A 466 -21.12 27.30 20.82
CA ARG A 466 -21.42 28.49 21.63
C ARG A 466 -20.18 29.40 21.83
N ALA A 467 -18.99 28.81 21.75
CA ALA A 467 -17.74 29.57 21.77
C ALA A 467 -17.39 30.17 20.37
N GLY A 468 -18.31 30.06 19.38
CA GLY A 468 -18.15 30.59 18.03
C GLY A 468 -17.42 29.66 17.07
N ARG A 469 -17.19 28.39 17.41
CA ARG A 469 -16.45 27.41 16.61
C ARG A 469 -17.41 26.51 15.83
N GLN A 470 -16.85 25.64 14.96
CA GLN A 470 -17.61 24.75 14.12
C GLN A 470 -17.18 23.29 14.27
N ALA A 471 -18.07 22.37 13.91
CA ALA A 471 -17.82 20.94 14.03
C ALA A 471 -18.16 20.18 12.73
N TYR A 472 -17.35 19.17 12.44
CA TYR A 472 -17.66 18.12 11.48
C TYR A 472 -18.13 16.87 12.22
N VAL A 473 -19.15 16.21 11.66
CA VAL A 473 -19.57 14.88 12.08
C VAL A 473 -19.57 13.96 10.87
N ILE A 474 -18.79 12.89 10.91
CA ILE A 474 -18.63 11.96 9.80
C ILE A 474 -19.37 10.68 10.10
N CYS A 475 -20.28 10.30 9.18
CA CYS A 475 -20.98 9.03 9.21
C CYS A 475 -20.40 8.07 8.16
N PRO A 476 -20.09 6.80 8.51
CA PRO A 476 -19.58 5.84 7.53
C PRO A 476 -20.67 5.44 6.53
N MET A 477 -20.23 4.99 5.36
CA MET A 477 -21.07 4.26 4.43
C MET A 477 -21.54 2.93 5.05
N VAL A 478 -22.81 2.63 5.06
CA VAL A 478 -23.34 1.43 5.72
C VAL A 478 -23.44 0.24 4.77
N GLU A 479 -23.57 0.46 3.45
CA GLU A 479 -23.58 -0.59 2.42
C GLU A 479 -23.19 -0.03 1.03
N PRO A 480 -22.84 -0.90 0.06
CA PRO A 480 -22.44 -0.46 -1.29
C PRO A 480 -23.57 0.18 -2.13
N SER A 481 -24.78 0.41 -1.58
CA SER A 481 -25.83 1.14 -2.27
C SER A 481 -25.81 2.61 -1.85
N GLU A 482 -25.51 3.49 -2.80
CA GLU A 482 -25.51 4.94 -2.62
C GLU A 482 -26.85 5.52 -2.10
N MET A 483 -27.95 4.77 -2.15
CA MET A 483 -29.26 5.18 -1.64
C MET A 483 -29.36 5.15 -0.11
N LEU A 484 -28.84 4.11 0.49
CA LEU A 484 -28.82 3.94 1.94
C LEU A 484 -27.85 4.92 2.64
N GLU A 485 -26.80 5.36 1.96
CA GLU A 485 -25.87 6.38 2.49
C GLU A 485 -26.55 7.72 2.73
N ALA A 486 -27.32 8.17 1.75
CA ALA A 486 -28.02 9.46 1.83
C ALA A 486 -29.04 9.44 2.96
N GLU A 487 -29.79 8.36 3.11
CA GLU A 487 -30.79 8.18 4.17
C GLU A 487 -30.13 8.20 5.56
N ASN A 488 -29.03 7.48 5.75
CA ASN A 488 -28.32 7.44 7.03
C ASN A 488 -27.77 8.81 7.49
N VAL A 489 -27.23 9.62 6.57
CA VAL A 489 -26.73 10.96 6.90
C VAL A 489 -27.87 11.91 7.23
N ILE A 490 -28.99 11.82 6.53
CA ILE A 490 -30.18 12.64 6.76
C ILE A 490 -30.80 12.28 8.13
N ASP A 491 -31.02 10.99 8.40
CA ASP A 491 -31.59 10.53 9.66
C ASP A 491 -30.71 10.92 10.87
N TYR A 492 -29.40 10.75 10.73
CA TYR A 492 -28.45 11.16 11.77
C TYR A 492 -28.46 12.69 11.97
N THR A 493 -28.60 13.46 10.89
CA THR A 493 -28.72 14.92 10.99
C THR A 493 -29.96 15.34 11.75
N GLU A 494 -31.10 14.67 11.53
CA GLU A 494 -32.34 14.92 12.27
C GLU A 494 -32.22 14.52 13.73
N GLU A 495 -31.54 13.41 14.04
CA GLU A 495 -31.23 13.02 15.42
C GLU A 495 -30.37 14.11 16.11
N LEU A 496 -29.34 14.58 15.44
CA LEU A 496 -28.43 15.60 15.97
C LEU A 496 -29.14 16.95 16.16
N ARG A 497 -30.03 17.35 15.23
CA ARG A 497 -30.86 18.55 15.37
C ARG A 497 -31.77 18.51 16.59
N ARG A 498 -32.28 17.32 16.94
CA ARG A 498 -33.10 17.14 18.17
C ARG A 498 -32.27 17.15 19.44
N ALA A 499 -31.01 16.72 19.35
CA ALA A 499 -30.11 16.63 20.51
C ALA A 499 -29.41 17.95 20.85
N LEU A 500 -29.23 18.84 19.88
CA LEU A 500 -28.59 20.13 20.02
C LEU A 500 -29.60 21.27 20.22
N SER A 501 -29.13 22.40 20.74
CA SER A 501 -29.96 23.62 20.86
C SER A 501 -30.50 24.07 19.48
N PRO A 502 -31.77 24.52 19.37
CA PRO A 502 -32.38 25.01 18.13
C PRO A 502 -31.62 26.20 17.48
N SER A 503 -30.78 26.88 18.24
CA SER A 503 -29.95 28.00 17.72
C SER A 503 -28.75 27.48 16.88
N ILE A 504 -28.45 26.19 16.94
CA ILE A 504 -27.34 25.59 16.21
C ILE A 504 -27.84 25.10 14.86
N ARG A 505 -27.31 25.73 13.80
CA ARG A 505 -27.63 25.30 12.44
C ARG A 505 -26.80 24.08 12.06
N VAL A 506 -27.49 22.95 11.83
CA VAL A 506 -26.91 21.68 11.42
C VAL A 506 -27.36 21.39 10.00
N GLU A 507 -26.40 21.14 9.10
CA GLU A 507 -26.66 20.76 7.72
C GLU A 507 -25.95 19.46 7.36
N TYR A 508 -26.35 18.81 6.29
CA TYR A 508 -25.76 17.57 5.83
C TYR A 508 -25.19 17.69 4.41
N LEU A 509 -24.24 16.82 4.12
CA LEU A 509 -23.57 16.73 2.81
C LEU A 509 -23.28 15.27 2.46
N HIS A 510 -23.71 14.83 1.27
CA HIS A 510 -23.44 13.46 0.79
C HIS A 510 -23.14 13.41 -0.70
N GLY A 511 -22.64 12.26 -1.18
CA GLY A 511 -22.14 12.06 -2.54
C GLY A 511 -23.13 12.39 -3.66
N LYS A 512 -24.43 12.13 -3.46
CA LYS A 512 -25.50 12.29 -4.45
C LYS A 512 -25.96 13.72 -4.70
N MET A 513 -25.63 14.66 -3.82
CA MET A 513 -26.04 16.05 -4.01
C MET A 513 -25.42 16.63 -5.28
N LYS A 514 -26.16 17.50 -5.97
CA LYS A 514 -25.64 18.20 -7.15
C LYS A 514 -24.46 19.10 -6.79
N GLY A 515 -23.47 19.24 -7.66
CA GLY A 515 -22.27 20.03 -7.41
C GLY A 515 -22.53 21.45 -6.91
N LYS A 516 -23.54 22.16 -7.49
CA LYS A 516 -23.95 23.49 -7.04
C LYS A 516 -24.45 23.53 -5.59
N GLU A 517 -25.20 22.50 -5.20
CA GLU A 517 -25.75 22.38 -3.86
C GLU A 517 -24.65 22.08 -2.84
N LYS A 518 -23.74 21.15 -3.17
CA LYS A 518 -22.55 20.88 -2.35
C LYS A 518 -21.71 22.14 -2.13
N ASN A 519 -21.46 22.89 -3.20
CA ASN A 519 -20.66 24.13 -3.12
C ASN A 519 -21.35 25.17 -2.23
N ALA A 520 -22.66 25.38 -2.38
CA ALA A 520 -23.42 26.33 -1.56
C ALA A 520 -23.37 25.99 -0.06
N ILE A 521 -23.50 24.70 0.30
CA ILE A 521 -23.42 24.24 1.70
C ILE A 521 -21.98 24.47 2.24
N MET A 522 -20.97 24.16 1.45
CA MET A 522 -19.61 24.33 1.87
C MET A 522 -19.19 25.80 2.00
N GLU A 523 -19.69 26.67 1.11
CA GLU A 523 -19.49 28.13 1.21
C GLU A 523 -20.19 28.68 2.47
N ALA A 524 -21.43 28.28 2.76
CA ALA A 524 -22.15 28.65 3.96
C ALA A 524 -21.45 28.14 5.25
N PHE A 525 -20.87 26.93 5.20
CA PHE A 525 -20.08 26.42 6.32
C PHE A 525 -18.77 27.20 6.50
N ALA A 526 -18.07 27.52 5.42
CA ALA A 526 -16.87 28.37 5.49
C ALA A 526 -17.16 29.79 6.01
N ALA A 527 -18.32 30.34 5.67
CA ALA A 527 -18.79 31.64 6.16
C ALA A 527 -19.32 31.62 7.63
N ASN A 528 -19.25 30.46 8.31
CA ASN A 528 -19.79 30.26 9.67
C ASN A 528 -21.33 30.45 9.78
N GLU A 529 -22.06 30.31 8.68
CA GLU A 529 -23.52 30.30 8.69
C GLU A 529 -24.09 28.94 9.11
N ILE A 530 -23.32 27.87 8.90
CA ILE A 530 -23.59 26.50 9.36
C ILE A 530 -22.59 26.19 10.46
N HIS A 531 -23.09 25.73 11.61
CA HIS A 531 -22.26 25.48 12.79
C HIS A 531 -21.78 24.02 12.87
N VAL A 532 -22.60 23.07 12.44
CA VAL A 532 -22.28 21.64 12.42
C VAL A 532 -22.59 21.08 11.04
N LEU A 533 -21.61 20.42 10.43
CA LEU A 533 -21.74 19.78 9.13
C LEU A 533 -21.64 18.25 9.28
N VAL A 534 -22.75 17.56 9.04
CA VAL A 534 -22.83 16.10 9.02
C VAL A 534 -22.53 15.61 7.61
N SER A 535 -21.60 14.68 7.43
CA SER A 535 -21.24 14.25 6.09
C SER A 535 -20.81 12.78 6.03
N THR A 536 -20.83 12.21 4.83
CA THR A 536 -20.06 11.02 4.49
C THR A 536 -18.59 11.38 4.27
N THR A 537 -17.77 10.44 3.79
CA THR A 537 -16.35 10.64 3.46
C THR A 537 -16.08 11.71 2.38
N VAL A 538 -17.11 12.27 1.77
CA VAL A 538 -17.01 13.32 0.72
C VAL A 538 -16.22 14.55 1.18
N ILE A 539 -16.13 14.81 2.51
CA ILE A 539 -15.33 15.91 3.08
C ILE A 539 -13.81 15.67 2.99
N GLU A 540 -13.35 14.48 2.59
CA GLU A 540 -11.91 14.24 2.39
C GLU A 540 -11.26 15.24 1.41
N VAL A 541 -12.06 15.99 0.65
CA VAL A 541 -11.58 16.91 -0.38
C VAL A 541 -11.68 18.37 0.04
N GLY A 542 -10.57 18.91 0.45
CA GLY A 542 -10.01 20.18 0.02
C GLY A 542 -10.48 21.48 0.66
N ILE A 543 -11.54 21.61 1.45
CA ILE A 543 -11.92 22.93 1.99
C ILE A 543 -11.23 23.19 3.31
N ASN A 544 -10.54 24.31 3.37
CA ASN A 544 -9.93 24.80 4.60
C ASN A 544 -10.93 25.66 5.38
N VAL A 545 -11.40 25.16 6.53
CA VAL A 545 -12.25 25.90 7.46
C VAL A 545 -11.49 26.03 8.79
N PRO A 546 -10.70 27.10 8.99
CA PRO A 546 -9.86 27.26 10.19
C PRO A 546 -10.66 27.28 11.49
N ASN A 547 -11.94 27.69 11.43
CA ASN A 547 -12.85 27.77 12.57
C ASN A 547 -13.44 26.43 13.01
N ALA A 548 -13.28 25.35 12.20
CA ALA A 548 -13.72 24.01 12.55
C ALA A 548 -12.70 23.35 13.49
N THR A 549 -13.06 23.21 14.77
CA THR A 549 -12.19 22.67 15.82
C THR A 549 -12.55 21.28 16.27
N VAL A 550 -13.75 20.78 15.94
CA VAL A 550 -14.21 19.44 16.34
C VAL A 550 -14.43 18.55 15.13
N MET A 551 -13.83 17.38 15.15
CA MET A 551 -14.10 16.26 14.24
C MET A 551 -14.68 15.11 15.05
N MET A 552 -15.93 14.74 14.82
CA MET A 552 -16.53 13.54 15.37
C MET A 552 -16.71 12.50 14.27
N ILE A 553 -16.28 11.26 14.49
CA ILE A 553 -16.35 10.19 13.49
C ILE A 553 -17.14 9.04 14.10
N GLU A 554 -18.29 8.76 13.53
CA GLU A 554 -19.16 7.65 13.92
C GLU A 554 -18.69 6.34 13.33
N ASN A 555 -18.84 5.24 14.08
CA ASN A 555 -18.40 3.90 13.67
C ASN A 555 -16.96 3.92 13.11
N ALA A 556 -16.06 4.55 13.83
CA ALA A 556 -14.68 4.79 13.40
C ALA A 556 -13.92 3.48 13.05
N GLU A 557 -14.34 2.36 13.64
CA GLU A 557 -13.80 1.03 13.35
C GLU A 557 -14.00 0.56 11.90
N ARG A 558 -14.89 1.19 11.14
CA ARG A 558 -15.15 0.86 9.74
C ARG A 558 -14.21 1.56 8.76
N PHE A 559 -13.49 2.58 9.21
CA PHE A 559 -12.56 3.35 8.37
C PHE A 559 -11.15 2.78 8.44
N GLY A 560 -10.37 2.95 7.39
CA GLY A 560 -8.94 2.73 7.41
C GLY A 560 -8.22 3.79 8.25
N LEU A 561 -7.08 3.45 8.88
CA LEU A 561 -6.33 4.40 9.69
C LEU A 561 -5.85 5.61 8.89
N ALA A 562 -5.38 5.39 7.65
CA ALA A 562 -5.00 6.48 6.75
C ALA A 562 -6.16 7.43 6.45
N GLN A 563 -7.37 6.89 6.24
CA GLN A 563 -8.58 7.68 6.00
C GLN A 563 -9.00 8.47 7.25
N LEU A 564 -8.97 7.84 8.44
CA LEU A 564 -9.22 8.53 9.70
C LEU A 564 -8.22 9.66 9.95
N HIS A 565 -6.94 9.43 9.60
CA HIS A 565 -5.91 10.45 9.69
C HIS A 565 -6.19 11.65 8.77
N GLN A 566 -6.62 11.41 7.54
CA GLN A 566 -7.01 12.46 6.59
C GLN A 566 -8.22 13.27 7.09
N LEU A 567 -9.25 12.58 7.61
CA LEU A 567 -10.43 13.22 8.20
C LEU A 567 -10.04 14.07 9.41
N ARG A 568 -9.22 13.52 10.31
CA ARG A 568 -8.67 14.27 11.45
C ARG A 568 -7.93 15.54 11.01
N GLY A 569 -7.17 15.46 9.93
CA GLY A 569 -6.42 16.60 9.37
C GLY A 569 -7.31 17.73 8.81
N ARG A 570 -8.63 17.57 8.76
CA ARG A 570 -9.57 18.63 8.37
C ARG A 570 -9.80 19.65 9.48
N VAL A 571 -9.50 19.32 10.73
CA VAL A 571 -9.45 20.23 11.87
C VAL A 571 -8.00 20.54 12.27
N GLY A 572 -7.78 21.47 13.19
CA GLY A 572 -6.44 21.87 13.62
C GLY A 572 -5.71 22.76 12.60
N ARG A 573 -6.45 23.56 11.84
CA ARG A 573 -5.90 24.50 10.85
C ARG A 573 -5.93 25.96 11.32
N GLY A 574 -6.61 26.21 12.42
CA GLY A 574 -6.67 27.51 13.10
C GLY A 574 -5.68 27.62 14.26
N LYS A 575 -5.83 28.68 15.05
CA LYS A 575 -5.04 28.92 16.26
C LYS A 575 -5.60 28.20 17.50
N ASP A 576 -6.85 27.75 17.42
CA ASP A 576 -7.57 27.13 18.53
C ASP A 576 -7.27 25.64 18.65
N GLN A 577 -7.34 25.12 19.89
CA GLN A 577 -7.19 23.72 20.16
C GLN A 577 -8.29 22.91 19.44
N SER A 578 -7.89 21.89 18.69
CA SER A 578 -8.82 21.04 17.98
C SER A 578 -8.89 19.63 18.57
N TYR A 579 -10.02 18.97 18.34
CA TYR A 579 -10.39 17.71 18.94
C TYR A 579 -10.90 16.73 17.89
N CYS A 580 -10.51 15.45 18.03
CA CYS A 580 -11.03 14.36 17.19
C CYS A 580 -11.63 13.28 18.10
N ILE A 581 -12.93 13.07 17.99
CA ILE A 581 -13.72 12.11 18.76
C ILE A 581 -14.05 10.94 17.83
N MET A 582 -13.49 9.77 18.11
CA MET A 582 -13.70 8.53 17.34
C MET A 582 -14.64 7.61 18.11
N VAL A 583 -15.84 7.37 17.58
CA VAL A 583 -16.83 6.50 18.22
C VAL A 583 -16.64 5.08 17.69
N ASN A 584 -16.19 4.17 18.56
CA ASN A 584 -16.14 2.73 18.30
C ASN A 584 -17.49 2.11 18.65
N ALA A 585 -18.18 1.59 17.66
CA ALA A 585 -19.51 1.03 17.79
C ALA A 585 -19.53 -0.51 17.85
N SER A 586 -18.45 -1.19 17.46
CA SER A 586 -18.38 -2.66 17.41
C SER A 586 -18.23 -3.29 18.79
N GLY A 587 -17.60 -2.59 19.75
CA GLY A 587 -17.24 -3.16 21.04
C GLY A 587 -16.15 -4.23 20.99
N GLU A 588 -15.56 -4.51 19.80
CA GLU A 588 -14.48 -5.48 19.61
C GLU A 588 -13.15 -4.92 20.12
N GLU A 589 -12.41 -5.73 20.86
CA GLU A 589 -11.12 -5.33 21.45
C GLU A 589 -10.07 -5.00 20.41
N ASP A 590 -10.04 -5.75 19.30
CA ASP A 590 -9.06 -5.55 18.23
C ASP A 590 -9.35 -4.27 17.41
N ALA A 591 -10.63 -3.90 17.25
CA ALA A 591 -11.02 -2.61 16.68
C ALA A 591 -10.56 -1.44 17.58
N GLY A 592 -10.67 -1.60 18.90
CA GLY A 592 -10.16 -0.65 19.87
C GLY A 592 -8.65 -0.47 19.79
N LYS A 593 -7.88 -1.55 19.74
CA LYS A 593 -6.41 -1.52 19.59
C LYS A 593 -5.96 -0.78 18.32
N ARG A 594 -6.68 -0.98 17.22
CA ARG A 594 -6.40 -0.29 15.96
C ARG A 594 -6.63 1.21 16.07
N LEU A 595 -7.75 1.64 16.63
CA LEU A 595 -8.06 3.07 16.84
C LEU A 595 -7.10 3.74 17.83
N ASP A 596 -6.55 2.99 18.78
CA ASP A 596 -5.55 3.49 19.74
C ASP A 596 -4.26 3.98 19.08
N ILE A 597 -3.93 3.52 17.90
CA ILE A 597 -2.78 4.03 17.13
C ILE A 597 -2.96 5.52 16.84
N LEU A 598 -4.17 5.92 16.40
CA LEU A 598 -4.52 7.32 16.16
C LEU A 598 -4.59 8.15 17.45
N ASN A 599 -4.97 7.51 18.55
CA ASN A 599 -5.02 8.16 19.86
C ASN A 599 -3.61 8.50 20.39
N LYS A 600 -2.63 7.63 20.09
CA LYS A 600 -1.24 7.75 20.58
C LYS A 600 -0.35 8.65 19.71
N SER A 601 -0.68 8.84 18.43
CA SER A 601 0.17 9.59 17.50
C SER A 601 -0.61 10.52 16.58
N ASN A 602 -0.01 11.69 16.34
CA ASN A 602 -0.45 12.61 15.29
C ASN A 602 0.44 12.51 14.03
N ASP A 603 1.49 11.71 14.04
CA ASP A 603 2.39 11.50 12.91
C ASP A 603 1.73 10.59 11.86
N GLY A 604 1.45 11.17 10.68
CA GLY A 604 0.81 10.45 9.58
C GLY A 604 1.66 9.35 9.00
N PHE A 605 2.99 9.47 8.97
CA PHE A 605 3.90 8.43 8.48
C PHE A 605 3.91 7.21 9.41
N TYR A 606 3.91 7.46 10.73
CA TYR A 606 3.78 6.40 11.72
C TYR A 606 2.44 5.69 11.59
N ILE A 607 1.33 6.43 11.50
CA ILE A 607 -0.01 5.86 11.37
C ILE A 607 -0.14 5.03 10.10
N ALA A 608 0.38 5.53 8.97
CA ALA A 608 0.37 4.80 7.72
C ALA A 608 1.20 3.50 7.80
N SER A 609 2.34 3.52 8.48
CA SER A 609 3.16 2.32 8.69
C SER A 609 2.44 1.28 9.55
N GLU A 610 1.71 1.70 10.60
CA GLU A 610 0.93 0.80 11.44
C GLU A 610 -0.34 0.27 10.72
N ASP A 611 -1.05 1.12 9.95
CA ASP A 611 -2.20 0.68 9.13
C ASP A 611 -1.78 -0.44 8.17
N LEU A 612 -0.62 -0.29 7.63
CA LEU A 612 -0.02 -1.19 6.67
C LEU A 612 0.35 -2.54 7.29
N LYS A 613 0.94 -2.54 8.49
CA LYS A 613 1.24 -3.76 9.24
C LYS A 613 -0.03 -4.54 9.60
N LEU A 614 -1.12 -3.83 9.90
CA LEU A 614 -2.39 -4.44 10.32
C LEU A 614 -3.18 -5.04 9.15
N ARG A 615 -3.15 -4.42 7.96
CA ARG A 615 -3.90 -4.89 6.79
C ARG A 615 -3.23 -6.04 6.08
N GLY A 616 -1.92 -6.15 6.19
CA GLY A 616 -1.13 -7.07 5.38
C GLY A 616 -1.02 -6.63 3.90
N PRO A 617 -0.18 -7.31 3.11
CA PRO A 617 0.14 -6.89 1.73
C PRO A 617 -1.04 -7.01 0.74
N GLY A 618 -2.04 -7.84 1.02
CA GLY A 618 -3.11 -8.18 0.06
C GLY A 618 -4.13 -7.08 -0.21
N ASP A 619 -4.40 -6.19 0.74
CA ASP A 619 -5.49 -5.20 0.65
C ASP A 619 -5.05 -3.84 0.11
N LEU A 620 -3.76 -3.55 0.09
CA LEU A 620 -3.22 -2.27 -0.40
C LEU A 620 -3.18 -2.18 -1.92
N PHE A 621 -2.97 -3.29 -2.56
CA PHE A 621 -3.16 -3.43 -3.99
C PHE A 621 -4.65 -3.70 -4.29
N GLY A 622 -5.54 -2.84 -3.84
CA GLY A 622 -6.86 -2.64 -4.45
C GLY A 622 -6.77 -2.43 -5.97
N VAL A 623 -5.58 -2.62 -6.48
CA VAL A 623 -5.07 -2.69 -7.84
C VAL A 623 -5.30 -4.07 -8.48
N ARG A 624 -6.46 -4.65 -8.26
CA ARG A 624 -7.00 -5.58 -9.27
C ARG A 624 -7.37 -4.85 -10.57
N GLN A 625 -7.02 -3.56 -10.69
CA GLN A 625 -7.34 -2.73 -11.87
C GLN A 625 -6.17 -2.19 -12.67
N SER A 626 -4.91 -2.44 -12.27
CA SER A 626 -3.74 -2.12 -13.11
C SER A 626 -2.63 -3.14 -12.87
N GLY A 627 -2.42 -4.00 -13.84
CA GLY A 627 -1.32 -4.93 -14.12
C GLY A 627 -0.32 -5.22 -12.97
N ASP A 628 -0.50 -6.34 -12.33
CA ASP A 628 0.39 -7.28 -11.66
C ASP A 628 1.82 -6.84 -11.30
N LEU A 629 1.98 -6.12 -10.20
CA LEU A 629 3.19 -6.12 -9.39
C LEU A 629 3.08 -7.25 -8.35
N GLU A 630 3.13 -8.50 -8.77
CA GLU A 630 3.19 -9.64 -7.86
C GLU A 630 4.64 -10.05 -7.63
N PHE A 631 5.18 -9.72 -6.45
CA PHE A 631 6.36 -10.40 -5.94
C PHE A 631 5.97 -11.82 -5.52
N HIS A 632 6.75 -12.81 -5.91
CA HIS A 632 6.45 -14.20 -5.60
C HIS A 632 6.81 -14.58 -4.17
N LEU A 633 7.86 -13.95 -3.61
CA LEU A 633 8.42 -14.27 -2.31
C LEU A 633 8.60 -13.05 -1.42
N ALA A 634 8.93 -11.90 -2.01
CA ALA A 634 9.19 -10.67 -1.26
C ALA A 634 7.89 -10.06 -0.72
N ASP A 635 7.94 -9.66 0.54
CA ASP A 635 6.90 -8.88 1.19
C ASP A 635 7.44 -7.47 1.47
N ILE A 636 6.82 -6.46 0.87
CA ILE A 636 7.27 -5.06 0.95
C ILE A 636 7.42 -4.57 2.40
N PHE A 637 6.68 -5.16 3.33
CA PHE A 637 6.62 -4.74 4.73
C PHE A 637 7.46 -5.61 5.63
N ALA A 638 7.31 -6.93 5.52
CA ALA A 638 8.11 -7.87 6.28
C ALA A 638 9.60 -7.76 5.90
N ASP A 639 9.89 -7.42 4.63
CA ASP A 639 11.23 -7.31 4.08
C ASP A 639 11.66 -5.84 3.82
N ALA A 640 11.07 -4.86 4.53
CA ALA A 640 11.32 -3.42 4.32
C ALA A 640 12.80 -3.02 4.46
N ASP A 641 13.54 -3.68 5.34
CA ASP A 641 14.99 -3.44 5.52
C ASP A 641 15.79 -3.92 4.31
N ILE A 642 15.40 -5.05 3.71
CA ILE A 642 16.03 -5.56 2.49
C ILE A 642 15.72 -4.62 1.33
N LEU A 643 14.47 -4.18 1.18
CA LEU A 643 14.04 -3.23 0.15
C LEU A 643 14.83 -1.91 0.23
N LYS A 644 14.99 -1.36 1.43
CA LYS A 644 15.79 -0.15 1.65
C LYS A 644 17.25 -0.36 1.25
N ALA A 645 17.86 -1.47 1.68
CA ALA A 645 19.23 -1.81 1.35
C ALA A 645 19.41 -1.95 -0.18
N VAL A 646 18.48 -2.61 -0.85
CA VAL A 646 18.46 -2.75 -2.31
C VAL A 646 18.35 -1.40 -3.00
N SER A 647 17.44 -0.53 -2.55
CA SER A 647 17.26 0.81 -3.13
C SER A 647 18.56 1.64 -3.07
N ASP A 648 19.23 1.61 -1.92
CA ASP A 648 20.51 2.31 -1.74
C ASP A 648 21.61 1.75 -2.66
N GLU A 649 21.66 0.44 -2.86
CA GLU A 649 22.68 -0.19 -3.73
C GLU A 649 22.37 -0.02 -5.22
N VAL A 650 21.12 -0.12 -5.64
CA VAL A 650 20.72 0.18 -7.02
C VAL A 650 21.11 1.60 -7.39
N LYS A 651 20.84 2.57 -6.49
CA LYS A 651 21.24 3.96 -6.71
C LYS A 651 22.75 4.07 -6.89
N LYS A 652 23.57 3.51 -5.99
CA LYS A 652 25.03 3.58 -6.08
C LYS A 652 25.57 2.90 -7.34
N LEU A 653 24.99 1.76 -7.70
CA LEU A 653 25.41 1.02 -8.89
C LEU A 653 25.13 1.85 -10.15
N MET A 654 23.91 2.42 -10.26
CA MET A 654 23.52 3.24 -11.40
C MET A 654 24.27 4.57 -11.47
N ASP A 655 24.57 5.20 -10.32
CA ASP A 655 25.41 6.41 -10.28
C ASP A 655 26.86 6.11 -10.76
N LYS A 656 27.37 4.89 -10.53
CA LYS A 656 28.74 4.47 -10.90
C LYS A 656 28.83 3.89 -12.32
N ASP A 657 27.86 3.08 -12.73
CA ASP A 657 27.83 2.33 -14.00
C ASP A 657 26.40 2.27 -14.57
N PRO A 658 25.89 3.39 -15.12
CA PRO A 658 24.50 3.50 -15.58
C PRO A 658 24.12 2.50 -16.69
N LEU A 659 25.10 2.12 -17.53
CA LEU A 659 24.90 1.21 -18.66
C LEU A 659 25.31 -0.23 -18.37
N LEU A 660 25.73 -0.53 -17.13
CA LEU A 660 26.23 -1.83 -16.71
C LEU A 660 27.35 -2.35 -17.63
N GLU A 661 28.34 -1.49 -17.95
CA GLU A 661 29.43 -1.82 -18.88
C GLU A 661 30.66 -2.38 -18.18
N ALA A 662 30.78 -2.20 -16.87
CA ALA A 662 31.87 -2.78 -16.09
C ALA A 662 31.87 -4.32 -16.20
N GLU A 663 33.06 -4.93 -16.25
CA GLU A 663 33.22 -6.39 -16.40
C GLU A 663 32.43 -7.16 -15.32
N GLU A 664 32.48 -6.68 -14.08
CA GLU A 664 31.76 -7.26 -12.94
C GLU A 664 30.23 -7.22 -13.06
N ASN A 665 29.67 -6.35 -13.92
CA ASN A 665 28.23 -6.15 -14.13
C ASN A 665 27.67 -6.80 -15.40
N GLN A 666 28.49 -7.46 -16.22
CA GLN A 666 28.08 -8.01 -17.52
C GLN A 666 27.00 -9.10 -17.38
N GLU A 667 27.11 -9.99 -16.41
CA GLU A 667 26.09 -11.04 -16.17
C GLU A 667 24.79 -10.42 -15.63
N LEU A 668 24.89 -9.38 -14.81
CA LEU A 668 23.73 -8.59 -14.37
C LEU A 668 23.04 -7.92 -15.57
N LYS A 669 23.79 -7.31 -16.48
CA LYS A 669 23.26 -6.72 -17.72
C LYS A 669 22.48 -7.74 -18.54
N ARG A 670 23.02 -8.94 -18.70
CA ARG A 670 22.33 -10.04 -19.42
C ARG A 670 21.02 -10.45 -18.75
N LYS A 671 21.06 -10.61 -17.41
CA LYS A 671 19.86 -10.97 -16.63
C LYS A 671 18.79 -9.88 -16.74
N MET A 672 19.20 -8.60 -16.64
CA MET A 672 18.31 -7.45 -16.78
C MET A 672 17.65 -7.37 -18.16
N ASN A 673 18.41 -7.55 -19.23
CA ASN A 673 17.84 -7.54 -20.59
C ASN A 673 16.76 -8.63 -20.73
N GLY A 674 17.06 -9.86 -20.28
CA GLY A 674 16.08 -10.94 -20.30
C GLY A 674 14.87 -10.68 -19.38
N TYR A 675 15.04 -9.97 -18.28
CA TYR A 675 13.94 -9.56 -17.39
C TYR A 675 13.04 -8.51 -18.06
N LEU A 676 13.61 -7.52 -18.74
CA LEU A 676 12.86 -6.48 -19.46
C LEU A 676 12.10 -7.02 -20.68
N GLU A 677 12.63 -8.02 -21.39
CA GLU A 677 11.97 -8.63 -22.55
C GLU A 677 10.72 -9.47 -22.16
N ARG A 678 10.68 -10.03 -20.97
CA ARG A 678 9.64 -11.00 -20.54
C ARG A 678 8.35 -10.40 -20.05
N GLY A 679 8.20 -9.11 -19.83
CA GLY A 679 6.94 -8.67 -19.27
C GLY A 679 6.70 -7.20 -19.00
N TRP A 680 7.60 -6.31 -19.33
CA TRP A 680 7.46 -4.89 -18.99
C TRP A 680 6.50 -4.10 -19.88
N GLU A 681 6.08 -4.63 -21.03
CA GLU A 681 4.98 -4.02 -21.81
C GLU A 681 3.63 -3.98 -21.07
N LYS A 682 3.48 -4.75 -19.99
CA LYS A 682 2.26 -4.82 -19.18
C LYS A 682 2.30 -3.96 -17.91
N VAL A 683 3.44 -3.43 -17.50
CA VAL A 683 3.55 -2.54 -16.35
C VAL A 683 3.37 -1.10 -16.81
N ASN A 684 2.13 -0.62 -16.82
CA ASN A 684 1.82 0.81 -16.90
C ASN A 684 2.19 1.46 -15.54
N LEU A 685 3.43 1.96 -15.43
CA LEU A 685 3.90 2.83 -14.34
C LEU A 685 3.39 4.24 -14.53
#